data_1db6f7eea01d5f831a235a1beaccfca9
#
_entry.id   1db6f7eea01d5f831a235a1beaccfca9
#
_cell.length_a   1.000
_cell.length_b   1.000
_cell.length_c   1.000
_cell.angle_alpha   90.00
_cell.angle_beta   90.00
_cell.angle_gamma   90.00
#
_symmetry.space_group_name_H-M   'P 1'
#
loop_
_entity.id
_entity.type
_entity.pdbx_description
1 polymer ?
#
loop_
_entity_poly.entity_id
_entity_poly.type
_entity_poly.pdbx_seq_one_letter_code
_entity_poly.pdbx_strand_id
1 'polypeptide(L)'
;MRRTIQYLRQVGWLAAVTLIVVSLASARADEATARFYEHLRQRNLFGLVESDCLRRLEATSLSERQRSELVLELSRTYAAHAWHTAGTEHDDLWQRATRLIVDHLIRATATPRRELFETQLALIELGRTEISLAQSELRPEDRELRQRGLKAVEIAIEQFGVLEKSLGQQVRQNSVVTAPDKLSSFERRTLWQQIRFRLGIARLTQAKLSAGIPADRATALLAADEWLLPLAQGPSNERLTWESQLALAEVARLRGDHERADKFLAAFEKTVADDTPLDLRERFVIESLRGMLAAGTSKPTGAASWLIEQRRSGVLKLGDTKSAGVASPELAYWQIVVELAVWQLAADRGDAKLAKEVWDRLASEVDQLQHDDGGYWATRAQLDWQRERDVRQFGRELAGLVRKARSGFSTLPTDESLARFDLAIAMASKNPDLAATTKLLLELRDSRATLLFQAKRFEDAGAAFRELAEAPRHERSAATHQLWAFCLGKLFENEPTDARRTEFVAALRSLRERYSDLPEAAEAAWLLGQTLERQQQFLEAIEIFVSVPETHARHDEAWAGVARCHEQHLARLRREVKPTAEANAAAIRQLLPVATAIVQASGRASAPRVNDNDVKTRGAEAAPLALNAVQAELLVRLARLLLEQHPADDKTADRFLEFVIAHAQDREWLKLAKQLRVVSLAGQRRIDEAERLIESLEAAGPDELLTLLDGLSAVATRSDAGTQQLVAELQLRASQKLVETAAKLTESQRLRLMRARAEALATTGQPTKALAVYQQLVEKSPRDAKLVRTAAELCESLDSKEGMQQAKAYWRRLEGLLKAGSLEWLDARRHVIHCCRRLGEQAEADKLLKVTKLLYPDLGGEELRVRFEELTP
;
A
#
# COMPACT_ATOMS: atom_id res chain seq x y z
N MET A 1 -2.41 -7.66 8.79
CA MET A 1 -1.00 -8.05 8.60
C MET A 1 -0.18 -8.01 9.89
N ARG A 2 -0.12 -6.94 10.70
CA ARG A 2 0.62 -6.96 12.00
C ARG A 2 0.07 -7.98 13.03
N ARG A 3 -1.21 -8.32 13.00
CA ARG A 3 -1.81 -9.34 13.90
C ARG A 3 -1.46 -10.78 13.51
N THR A 4 -1.17 -11.06 12.25
CA THR A 4 -0.78 -12.40 11.77
C THR A 4 0.65 -12.78 12.19
N ILE A 5 1.51 -11.80 12.42
CA ILE A 5 2.91 -12.01 12.85
C ILE A 5 3.02 -12.46 14.32
N GLN A 6 2.04 -12.13 15.15
CA GLN A 6 1.96 -12.63 16.52
C GLN A 6 1.48 -14.10 16.61
N TYR A 7 0.87 -14.63 15.55
CA TYR A 7 0.21 -15.92 15.52
C TYR A 7 1.11 -17.15 15.73
N LEU A 8 2.41 -17.03 15.52
CA LEU A 8 3.32 -18.17 15.51
C LEU A 8 4.29 -18.21 16.71
N ARG A 9 4.07 -17.36 17.71
CA ARG A 9 5.09 -17.16 18.75
C ARG A 9 5.37 -18.33 19.69
N GLN A 10 4.45 -19.32 19.84
CA GLN A 10 4.74 -20.40 20.81
C GLN A 10 3.98 -21.69 20.47
N VAL A 11 4.56 -22.50 19.65
CA VAL A 11 4.31 -23.94 19.72
C VAL A 11 5.54 -24.55 20.42
N GLY A 12 5.44 -24.81 21.71
CA GLY A 12 6.54 -25.27 22.58
C GLY A 12 7.17 -26.63 22.21
N TRP A 13 6.77 -27.17 21.08
CA TRP A 13 7.24 -28.48 20.58
C TRP A 13 8.62 -28.45 19.91
N LEU A 14 9.08 -27.31 19.40
CA LEU A 14 10.39 -27.23 18.76
C LEU A 14 11.56 -27.15 19.75
N ALA A 15 11.34 -26.73 20.97
CA ALA A 15 12.37 -26.83 22.00
C ALA A 15 12.83 -28.30 22.20
N ALA A 16 11.91 -29.25 21.98
CA ALA A 16 12.24 -30.68 22.02
C ALA A 16 12.99 -31.16 20.75
N VAL A 17 12.78 -30.53 19.59
CA VAL A 17 13.43 -30.93 18.33
C VAL A 17 14.91 -30.52 18.30
N THR A 18 15.26 -29.39 18.92
CA THR A 18 16.65 -28.89 18.93
C THR A 18 17.54 -29.48 20.01
N LEU A 19 16.98 -29.91 21.14
CA LEU A 19 17.77 -30.42 22.28
C LEU A 19 18.44 -31.78 22.04
N ILE A 20 17.97 -32.60 21.10
CA ILE A 20 18.34 -34.00 20.96
C ILE A 20 19.68 -34.22 20.30
N VAL A 21 20.19 -33.28 19.53
CA VAL A 21 21.49 -33.43 18.85
C VAL A 21 22.65 -32.85 19.66
N VAL A 22 22.38 -32.07 20.71
CA VAL A 22 23.43 -31.48 21.56
C VAL A 22 24.13 -32.51 22.44
N SER A 23 23.46 -33.60 22.81
CA SER A 23 24.09 -34.67 23.59
C SER A 23 25.06 -35.59 22.83
N LEU A 24 25.19 -35.37 21.51
CA LEU A 24 26.10 -36.13 20.65
C LEU A 24 27.43 -35.44 20.33
N ALA A 25 27.71 -34.28 20.94
CA ALA A 25 28.91 -33.49 20.61
C ALA A 25 30.10 -33.86 21.50
N SER A 26 31.12 -34.37 20.91
CA SER A 26 32.44 -34.53 21.50
C SER A 26 33.29 -33.29 21.22
N ALA A 27 33.56 -32.51 22.20
CA ALA A 27 34.63 -31.57 22.46
C ALA A 27 34.08 -30.34 23.19
N ARG A 28 34.55 -30.07 24.42
CA ARG A 28 33.98 -29.11 25.37
C ARG A 28 33.76 -27.68 24.85
N ALA A 29 34.51 -27.18 23.87
CA ALA A 29 34.35 -25.82 23.34
C ALA A 29 33.19 -25.71 22.35
N ASP A 30 32.95 -26.72 21.48
CA ASP A 30 31.88 -26.72 20.49
C ASP A 30 30.50 -26.95 21.14
N GLU A 31 30.46 -27.75 22.22
CA GLU A 31 29.26 -27.97 23.01
C GLU A 31 28.77 -26.71 23.73
N ALA A 32 29.68 -25.86 24.24
CA ALA A 32 29.34 -24.59 24.86
C ALA A 32 28.72 -23.62 23.83
N THR A 33 29.24 -23.56 22.61
CA THR A 33 28.72 -22.73 21.52
C THR A 33 27.33 -23.23 21.07
N ALA A 34 27.16 -24.52 20.89
CA ALA A 34 25.86 -25.10 20.51
C ALA A 34 24.78 -24.84 21.58
N ARG A 35 25.11 -24.99 22.86
CA ARG A 35 24.21 -24.64 23.98
C ARG A 35 23.89 -23.15 23.99
N PHE A 36 24.87 -22.29 23.74
CA PHE A 36 24.65 -20.84 23.66
C PHE A 36 23.70 -20.49 22.52
N TYR A 37 23.89 -21.02 21.31
CA TYR A 37 22.97 -20.82 20.20
C TYR A 37 21.56 -21.32 20.51
N GLU A 38 21.44 -22.46 21.19
CA GLU A 38 20.14 -22.97 21.62
C GLU A 38 19.43 -22.00 22.58
N HIS A 39 20.12 -21.45 23.58
CA HIS A 39 19.55 -20.45 24.47
C HIS A 39 19.13 -19.17 23.74
N LEU A 40 19.87 -18.76 22.68
CA LEU A 40 19.46 -17.62 21.85
C LEU A 40 18.20 -17.93 21.05
N ARG A 41 18.09 -19.13 20.45
CA ARG A 41 16.89 -19.59 19.74
C ARG A 41 15.67 -19.62 20.66
N GLN A 42 15.82 -20.15 21.88
CA GLN A 42 14.75 -20.20 22.88
C GLN A 42 14.24 -18.80 23.28
N ARG A 43 15.08 -17.77 23.14
CA ARG A 43 14.72 -16.36 23.38
C ARG A 43 14.27 -15.63 22.12
N ASN A 44 14.07 -16.33 21.00
CA ASN A 44 13.72 -15.79 19.69
C ASN A 44 14.76 -14.79 19.13
N LEU A 45 16.02 -14.90 19.54
CA LEU A 45 17.13 -14.05 19.10
C LEU A 45 17.82 -14.65 17.87
N PHE A 46 17.03 -15.09 16.88
CA PHE A 46 17.50 -15.82 15.68
C PHE A 46 18.54 -15.05 14.89
N GLY A 47 18.32 -13.74 14.65
CA GLY A 47 19.22 -12.90 13.87
C GLY A 47 20.64 -12.81 14.43
N LEU A 48 20.83 -12.98 15.75
CA LEU A 48 22.16 -13.01 16.37
C LEU A 48 22.90 -14.30 16.00
N VAL A 49 22.21 -15.44 16.04
CA VAL A 49 22.80 -16.75 15.66
C VAL A 49 23.09 -16.76 14.16
N GLU A 50 22.16 -16.29 13.34
CA GLU A 50 22.33 -16.21 11.88
C GLU A 50 23.56 -15.38 11.51
N SER A 51 23.66 -14.18 12.07
CA SER A 51 24.78 -13.26 11.80
C SER A 51 26.13 -13.84 12.26
N ASP A 52 26.18 -14.48 13.42
CA ASP A 52 27.43 -15.08 13.90
C ASP A 52 27.81 -16.32 13.08
N CYS A 53 26.88 -17.19 12.74
CA CYS A 53 27.14 -18.35 11.88
C CYS A 53 27.62 -17.91 10.48
N LEU A 54 26.96 -16.94 9.84
CA LEU A 54 27.34 -16.43 8.53
C LEU A 54 28.73 -15.81 8.56
N ARG A 55 29.02 -14.93 9.53
CA ARG A 55 30.35 -14.33 9.73
C ARG A 55 31.45 -15.36 9.90
N ARG A 56 31.19 -16.41 10.69
CA ARG A 56 32.17 -17.48 10.92
C ARG A 56 32.38 -18.34 9.68
N LEU A 57 31.32 -18.57 8.87
CA LEU A 57 31.41 -19.34 7.62
C LEU A 57 32.25 -18.65 6.54
N GLU A 58 32.42 -17.31 6.63
CA GLU A 58 33.31 -16.54 5.75
C GLU A 58 34.81 -16.76 6.04
N ALA A 59 35.16 -17.29 7.19
CA ALA A 59 36.55 -17.50 7.55
C ALA A 59 37.17 -18.62 6.70
N THR A 60 38.32 -18.33 6.09
CA THR A 60 39.05 -19.24 5.20
C THR A 60 39.78 -20.39 5.91
N SER A 61 39.99 -20.27 7.25
CA SER A 61 40.75 -21.22 8.07
C SER A 61 39.91 -22.33 8.74
N LEU A 62 38.61 -22.42 8.36
CA LEU A 62 37.71 -23.43 8.97
C LEU A 62 38.06 -24.85 8.47
N SER A 63 38.16 -25.79 9.40
CA SER A 63 38.16 -27.21 9.05
C SER A 63 36.79 -27.64 8.50
N GLU A 64 36.76 -28.70 7.67
CA GLU A 64 35.49 -29.18 7.10
C GLU A 64 34.46 -29.56 8.17
N ARG A 65 34.91 -30.07 9.27
CA ARG A 65 34.08 -30.39 10.43
C ARG A 65 33.45 -29.12 11.03
N GLN A 66 34.23 -28.08 11.29
CA GLN A 66 33.73 -26.84 11.84
C GLN A 66 32.75 -26.17 10.88
N ARG A 67 33.03 -26.20 9.58
CA ARG A 67 32.12 -25.73 8.54
C ARG A 67 30.78 -26.49 8.58
N SER A 68 30.85 -27.80 8.66
CA SER A 68 29.70 -28.70 8.75
C SER A 68 28.83 -28.40 9.96
N GLU A 69 29.45 -28.22 11.14
CA GLU A 69 28.75 -27.88 12.38
C GLU A 69 28.04 -26.53 12.30
N LEU A 70 28.69 -25.47 11.72
CA LEU A 70 28.07 -24.17 11.51
C LEU A 70 26.91 -24.22 10.50
N VAL A 71 27.03 -25.02 9.45
CA VAL A 71 25.94 -25.21 8.46
C VAL A 71 24.72 -25.86 9.12
N LEU A 72 24.92 -26.86 9.97
CA LEU A 72 23.85 -27.50 10.74
C LEU A 72 23.17 -26.50 11.70
N GLU A 73 23.96 -25.70 12.44
CA GLU A 73 23.42 -24.70 13.38
C GLU A 73 22.66 -23.60 12.68
N LEU A 74 23.16 -23.13 11.54
CA LEU A 74 22.47 -22.12 10.74
C LEU A 74 21.16 -22.65 10.15
N SER A 75 21.16 -23.90 9.62
CA SER A 75 19.94 -24.55 9.13
C SER A 75 18.89 -24.73 10.23
N ARG A 76 19.30 -25.16 11.43
CA ARG A 76 18.43 -25.25 12.62
C ARG A 76 17.84 -23.87 12.96
N THR A 77 18.66 -22.85 12.88
CA THR A 77 18.23 -21.47 13.21
C THR A 77 17.22 -20.96 12.21
N TYR A 78 17.44 -21.15 10.89
CA TYR A 78 16.45 -20.80 9.88
C TYR A 78 15.13 -21.57 10.06
N ALA A 79 15.17 -22.86 10.37
CA ALA A 79 13.98 -23.64 10.64
C ALA A 79 13.23 -23.14 11.89
N ALA A 80 13.96 -22.82 12.98
CA ALA A 80 13.37 -22.24 14.18
C ALA A 80 12.82 -20.83 13.94
N HIS A 81 13.51 -20.00 13.17
CA HIS A 81 13.04 -18.65 12.80
C HIS A 81 11.75 -18.74 11.95
N ALA A 82 11.69 -19.66 11.00
CA ALA A 82 10.50 -19.90 10.19
C ALA A 82 9.24 -20.17 11.03
N TRP A 83 9.38 -20.92 12.14
CA TRP A 83 8.27 -21.15 13.07
C TRP A 83 7.66 -19.90 13.68
N HIS A 84 8.48 -18.85 13.85
CA HIS A 84 8.08 -17.58 14.48
C HIS A 84 7.76 -16.48 13.47
N THR A 85 7.84 -16.78 12.18
CA THR A 85 7.63 -15.83 11.08
C THR A 85 6.36 -16.19 10.30
N ALA A 86 5.71 -15.21 9.69
CA ALA A 86 4.50 -15.43 8.89
C ALA A 86 4.64 -14.81 7.48
N GLY A 87 3.84 -15.30 6.53
CA GLY A 87 3.80 -14.78 5.16
C GLY A 87 4.92 -15.35 4.27
N THR A 88 5.34 -14.57 3.28
CA THR A 88 6.35 -14.99 2.30
C THR A 88 7.74 -15.24 2.91
N GLU A 89 8.09 -14.52 3.96
CA GLU A 89 9.34 -14.69 4.70
C GLU A 89 9.42 -16.07 5.39
N HIS A 90 8.29 -16.59 5.89
CA HIS A 90 8.19 -17.95 6.43
C HIS A 90 8.65 -19.01 5.43
N ASP A 91 8.11 -18.95 4.20
CA ASP A 91 8.45 -19.92 3.17
C ASP A 91 9.91 -19.80 2.71
N ASP A 92 10.43 -18.58 2.65
CA ASP A 92 11.83 -18.31 2.30
C ASP A 92 12.80 -18.89 3.34
N LEU A 93 12.53 -18.74 4.63
CA LEU A 93 13.34 -19.28 5.71
C LEU A 93 13.39 -20.82 5.67
N TRP A 94 12.26 -21.50 5.42
CA TRP A 94 12.24 -22.95 5.21
C TRP A 94 13.07 -23.38 4.01
N GLN A 95 12.97 -22.64 2.90
CA GLN A 95 13.76 -22.91 1.71
C GLN A 95 15.26 -22.69 1.97
N ARG A 96 15.65 -21.63 2.69
CA ARG A 96 17.05 -21.39 3.08
C ARG A 96 17.58 -22.52 3.96
N ALA A 97 16.81 -22.95 4.96
CA ALA A 97 17.19 -24.08 5.82
C ALA A 97 17.47 -25.33 5.01
N THR A 98 16.59 -25.67 4.06
CA THR A 98 16.74 -26.86 3.19
C THR A 98 17.90 -26.71 2.21
N ARG A 99 17.98 -25.58 1.46
CA ARG A 99 19.03 -25.35 0.46
C ARG A 99 20.43 -25.41 1.06
N LEU A 100 20.61 -24.82 2.24
CA LEU A 100 21.90 -24.81 2.92
C LEU A 100 22.44 -26.23 3.18
N ILE A 101 21.57 -27.14 3.62
CA ILE A 101 21.92 -28.56 3.82
C ILE A 101 22.19 -29.27 2.50
N VAL A 102 21.30 -29.11 1.52
CA VAL A 102 21.43 -29.76 0.20
C VAL A 102 22.71 -29.32 -0.52
N ASP A 103 22.98 -28.01 -0.54
CA ASP A 103 24.18 -27.44 -1.16
C ASP A 103 25.45 -27.95 -0.49
N HIS A 104 25.45 -28.09 0.85
CA HIS A 104 26.58 -28.62 1.58
C HIS A 104 26.82 -30.12 1.23
N LEU A 105 25.75 -30.91 1.18
CA LEU A 105 25.83 -32.34 0.83
C LEU A 105 26.27 -32.58 -0.63
N ILE A 106 25.97 -31.70 -1.54
CA ILE A 106 26.38 -31.77 -2.95
C ILE A 106 27.85 -31.38 -3.13
N ARG A 107 28.30 -30.32 -2.43
CA ARG A 107 29.67 -29.80 -2.58
C ARG A 107 30.72 -30.64 -1.93
N ALA A 108 30.42 -31.29 -0.82
CA ALA A 108 31.37 -32.09 -0.07
C ALA A 108 31.30 -33.54 -0.52
N THR A 109 32.37 -34.05 -1.15
CA THR A 109 32.48 -35.46 -1.57
C THR A 109 32.49 -36.41 -0.38
N ALA A 110 32.94 -35.95 0.79
CA ALA A 110 32.93 -36.71 2.05
C ALA A 110 32.49 -35.77 3.17
N THR A 111 31.17 -35.59 3.34
CA THR A 111 30.62 -34.77 4.43
C THR A 111 30.83 -35.46 5.77
N PRO A 112 31.56 -34.86 6.74
CA PRO A 112 31.67 -35.38 8.09
C PRO A 112 30.30 -35.57 8.73
N ARG A 113 30.06 -36.74 9.33
CA ARG A 113 28.79 -37.02 10.04
C ARG A 113 27.53 -36.77 9.18
N ARG A 114 27.55 -37.23 7.94
CA ARG A 114 26.50 -37.03 6.91
C ARG A 114 25.08 -37.33 7.42
N GLU A 115 24.95 -38.35 8.29
CA GLU A 115 23.68 -38.78 8.89
C GLU A 115 22.98 -37.66 9.68
N LEU A 116 23.73 -36.69 10.25
CA LEU A 116 23.13 -35.53 10.96
C LEU A 116 22.46 -34.55 9.99
N PHE A 117 23.03 -34.37 8.82
CA PHE A 117 22.46 -33.52 7.78
C PHE A 117 21.18 -34.11 7.17
N GLU A 118 21.21 -35.40 6.89
CA GLU A 118 20.06 -36.16 6.41
C GLU A 118 18.93 -36.16 7.46
N THR A 119 19.29 -36.30 8.74
CA THR A 119 18.33 -36.16 9.84
C THR A 119 17.75 -34.76 9.92
N GLN A 120 18.55 -33.71 9.71
CA GLN A 120 18.08 -32.34 9.72
C GLN A 120 17.09 -32.07 8.59
N LEU A 121 17.29 -32.63 7.38
CA LEU A 121 16.32 -32.52 6.27
C LEU A 121 14.97 -33.13 6.65
N ALA A 122 14.98 -34.33 7.23
CA ALA A 122 13.75 -34.99 7.68
C ALA A 122 13.05 -34.23 8.82
N LEU A 123 13.80 -33.59 9.72
CA LEU A 123 13.26 -32.72 10.77
C LEU A 123 12.63 -31.45 10.23
N ILE A 124 13.19 -30.87 9.15
CA ILE A 124 12.59 -29.71 8.46
C ILE A 124 11.20 -30.07 7.91
N GLU A 125 11.08 -31.22 7.25
CA GLU A 125 9.80 -31.69 6.71
C GLU A 125 8.79 -32.05 7.82
N LEU A 126 9.25 -32.63 8.91
CA LEU A 126 8.39 -32.87 10.09
C LEU A 126 7.91 -31.55 10.70
N GLY A 127 8.77 -30.55 10.82
CA GLY A 127 8.40 -29.20 11.29
C GLY A 127 7.34 -28.54 10.41
N ARG A 128 7.49 -28.62 9.09
CA ARG A 128 6.47 -28.14 8.14
C ARG A 128 5.12 -28.85 8.33
N THR A 129 5.17 -30.15 8.63
CA THR A 129 3.98 -30.95 8.92
C THR A 129 3.26 -30.46 10.16
N GLU A 130 3.99 -30.21 11.24
CA GLU A 130 3.43 -29.76 12.52
C GLU A 130 2.78 -28.37 12.39
N ILE A 131 3.40 -27.44 11.64
CA ILE A 131 2.79 -26.15 11.31
C ILE A 131 1.49 -26.33 10.51
N SER A 132 1.54 -27.18 9.47
CA SER A 132 0.34 -27.44 8.66
C SER A 132 -0.78 -28.06 9.49
N LEU A 133 -0.45 -28.92 10.46
CA LEU A 133 -1.41 -29.46 11.42
C LEU A 133 -2.01 -28.35 12.28
N ALA A 134 -1.18 -27.52 12.92
CA ALA A 134 -1.64 -26.42 13.77
C ALA A 134 -2.53 -25.44 12.99
N GLN A 135 -2.13 -25.07 11.77
CA GLN A 135 -2.93 -24.20 10.90
C GLN A 135 -4.24 -24.86 10.46
N SER A 136 -4.24 -26.18 10.19
CA SER A 136 -5.45 -26.91 9.81
C SER A 136 -6.43 -27.08 10.98
N GLU A 137 -5.97 -27.08 12.21
CA GLU A 137 -6.81 -27.10 13.41
C GLU A 137 -7.52 -25.74 13.62
N LEU A 138 -6.86 -24.62 13.27
CA LEU A 138 -7.48 -23.30 13.28
C LEU A 138 -8.42 -23.08 12.08
N ARG A 139 -8.14 -23.76 10.94
CA ARG A 139 -8.90 -23.64 9.69
C ARG A 139 -9.28 -25.04 9.17
N PRO A 140 -10.22 -25.72 9.83
CA PRO A 140 -10.54 -27.13 9.52
C PRO A 140 -11.09 -27.35 8.10
N GLU A 141 -11.61 -26.30 7.45
CA GLU A 141 -12.16 -26.36 6.09
C GLU A 141 -11.07 -26.19 5.02
N ASP A 142 -9.88 -25.77 5.38
CA ASP A 142 -8.77 -25.56 4.43
C ASP A 142 -8.13 -26.93 4.07
N ARG A 143 -8.58 -27.47 2.94
CA ARG A 143 -8.10 -28.77 2.43
C ARG A 143 -6.66 -28.69 1.95
N GLU A 144 -6.25 -27.54 1.45
CA GLU A 144 -4.91 -27.36 0.88
C GLU A 144 -3.82 -27.42 1.98
N LEU A 145 -4.07 -26.78 3.13
CA LEU A 145 -3.20 -26.87 4.30
C LEU A 145 -3.00 -28.33 4.74
N ARG A 146 -4.10 -29.09 4.81
CA ARG A 146 -4.08 -30.49 5.19
C ARG A 146 -3.30 -31.35 4.19
N GLN A 147 -3.50 -31.13 2.89
CA GLN A 147 -2.77 -31.84 1.83
C GLN A 147 -1.28 -31.51 1.84
N ARG A 148 -0.90 -30.22 2.06
CA ARG A 148 0.50 -29.83 2.22
C ARG A 148 1.14 -30.54 3.41
N GLY A 149 0.46 -30.61 4.54
CA GLY A 149 0.92 -31.35 5.73
C GLY A 149 1.09 -32.84 5.47
N LEU A 150 0.13 -33.49 4.81
CA LEU A 150 0.22 -34.91 4.44
C LEU A 150 1.40 -35.18 3.52
N LYS A 151 1.64 -34.35 2.53
CA LYS A 151 2.80 -34.49 1.63
C LYS A 151 4.13 -34.33 2.37
N ALA A 152 4.25 -33.34 3.25
CA ALA A 152 5.46 -33.10 4.03
C ALA A 152 5.75 -34.26 5.00
N VAL A 153 4.72 -34.83 5.66
CA VAL A 153 4.91 -35.94 6.56
C VAL A 153 5.32 -37.25 5.83
N GLU A 154 4.82 -37.45 4.61
CA GLU A 154 5.23 -38.58 3.78
C GLU A 154 6.73 -38.53 3.43
N ILE A 155 7.21 -37.32 3.04
CA ILE A 155 8.64 -37.09 2.78
C ILE A 155 9.48 -37.33 4.06
N ALA A 156 9.04 -36.78 5.20
CA ALA A 156 9.72 -37.01 6.47
C ALA A 156 9.80 -38.49 6.85
N ILE A 157 8.70 -39.23 6.70
CA ILE A 157 8.63 -40.69 7.00
C ILE A 157 9.57 -41.47 6.08
N GLU A 158 9.62 -41.14 4.78
CA GLU A 158 10.51 -41.80 3.82
C GLU A 158 11.98 -41.54 4.21
N GLN A 159 12.37 -40.31 4.45
CA GLN A 159 13.73 -39.91 4.81
C GLN A 159 14.17 -40.56 6.13
N PHE A 160 13.34 -40.49 7.18
CA PHE A 160 13.63 -41.18 8.46
C PHE A 160 13.69 -42.70 8.29
N GLY A 161 12.85 -43.27 7.42
CA GLY A 161 12.87 -44.73 7.14
C GLY A 161 14.17 -45.21 6.48
N VAL A 162 14.73 -44.44 5.57
CA VAL A 162 16.03 -44.71 4.94
C VAL A 162 17.14 -44.65 6.00
N LEU A 163 17.14 -43.61 6.82
CA LEU A 163 18.12 -43.43 7.90
C LEU A 163 18.04 -44.51 8.95
N GLU A 164 16.83 -44.92 9.37
CA GLU A 164 16.62 -46.01 10.35
C GLU A 164 17.25 -47.32 9.89
N LYS A 165 16.98 -47.70 8.61
CA LYS A 165 17.53 -48.91 8.03
C LYS A 165 19.07 -48.91 7.98
N SER A 166 19.64 -47.79 7.49
CA SER A 166 21.09 -47.62 7.37
C SER A 166 21.78 -47.65 8.73
N LEU A 167 21.34 -46.84 9.67
CA LEU A 167 21.91 -46.79 11.03
C LEU A 167 21.66 -48.09 11.80
N GLY A 168 20.47 -48.69 11.63
CA GLY A 168 20.16 -49.98 12.25
C GLY A 168 21.08 -51.11 11.80
N GLN A 169 21.49 -51.14 10.54
CA GLN A 169 22.50 -52.08 10.05
C GLN A 169 23.87 -51.79 10.69
N GLN A 170 24.31 -50.55 10.76
CA GLN A 170 25.58 -50.14 11.35
C GLN A 170 25.63 -50.44 12.86
N VAL A 171 24.53 -50.23 13.58
CA VAL A 171 24.40 -50.56 15.02
C VAL A 171 24.49 -52.08 15.27
N ARG A 172 23.81 -52.91 14.43
CA ARG A 172 23.87 -54.39 14.54
C ARG A 172 25.26 -54.95 14.21
N GLN A 173 25.97 -54.34 13.27
CA GLN A 173 27.33 -54.75 12.91
C GLN A 173 28.38 -54.42 13.96
N ASN A 174 28.02 -53.64 14.98
CA ASN A 174 28.84 -53.25 16.14
C ASN A 174 30.28 -52.78 15.72
N SER A 175 30.37 -52.12 14.55
CA SER A 175 31.64 -51.65 14.01
C SER A 175 32.23 -50.54 14.88
N VAL A 176 33.37 -50.79 15.49
CA VAL A 176 34.13 -49.76 16.22
C VAL A 176 34.72 -48.78 15.19
N VAL A 177 34.25 -47.57 15.20
CA VAL A 177 34.72 -46.48 14.31
C VAL A 177 35.48 -45.49 15.17
N THR A 178 36.78 -45.34 14.91
CA THR A 178 37.69 -44.41 15.59
C THR A 178 37.94 -43.13 14.79
N ALA A 179 37.38 -43.01 13.59
CA ALA A 179 37.58 -41.84 12.76
C ALA A 179 36.80 -40.62 13.30
N PRO A 180 37.42 -39.45 13.54
CA PRO A 180 36.79 -38.27 14.12
C PRO A 180 35.66 -37.70 13.26
N ASP A 181 35.63 -37.99 11.96
CA ASP A 181 34.65 -37.51 10.99
C ASP A 181 33.41 -38.43 10.89
N LYS A 182 33.37 -39.52 11.64
CA LYS A 182 32.23 -40.43 11.69
C LYS A 182 31.61 -40.47 13.09
N LEU A 183 30.34 -40.86 13.16
CA LEU A 183 29.65 -41.03 14.41
C LEU A 183 30.26 -42.24 15.15
N SER A 184 30.52 -42.08 16.44
CA SER A 184 30.91 -43.20 17.34
C SER A 184 29.77 -44.23 17.45
N SER A 185 30.07 -45.42 17.95
CA SER A 185 29.04 -46.46 18.17
C SER A 185 27.93 -46.01 19.12
N PHE A 186 28.28 -45.22 20.15
CA PHE A 186 27.30 -44.65 21.06
C PHE A 186 26.42 -43.61 20.36
N GLU A 187 27.03 -42.68 19.66
CA GLU A 187 26.29 -41.63 18.91
C GLU A 187 25.36 -42.25 17.87
N ARG A 188 25.80 -43.27 17.11
CA ARG A 188 24.96 -44.00 16.15
C ARG A 188 23.75 -44.65 16.80
N ARG A 189 23.95 -45.32 17.94
CA ARG A 189 22.87 -45.98 18.70
C ARG A 189 21.85 -44.95 19.16
N THR A 190 22.31 -43.84 19.75
CA THR A 190 21.46 -42.78 20.24
C THR A 190 20.69 -42.12 19.08
N LEU A 191 21.35 -41.80 17.97
CA LEU A 191 20.70 -41.22 16.80
C LEU A 191 19.67 -42.18 16.21
N TRP A 192 19.99 -43.49 16.13
CA TRP A 192 19.04 -44.49 15.64
C TRP A 192 17.79 -44.61 16.52
N GLN A 193 17.93 -44.58 17.85
CA GLN A 193 16.77 -44.54 18.76
C GLN A 193 15.94 -43.29 18.59
N GLN A 194 16.58 -42.12 18.41
CA GLN A 194 15.91 -40.86 18.15
C GLN A 194 15.14 -40.88 16.81
N ILE A 195 15.72 -41.43 15.74
CA ILE A 195 15.04 -41.55 14.44
C ILE A 195 13.80 -42.43 14.55
N ARG A 196 13.85 -43.53 15.29
CA ARG A 196 12.70 -44.40 15.56
C ARG A 196 11.58 -43.64 16.29
N PHE A 197 11.95 -42.84 17.30
CA PHE A 197 11.00 -41.98 17.98
C PHE A 197 10.35 -40.98 17.01
N ARG A 198 11.15 -40.32 16.16
CA ARG A 198 10.63 -39.37 15.16
C ARG A 198 9.73 -40.02 14.12
N LEU A 199 10.01 -41.26 13.72
CA LEU A 199 9.10 -42.06 12.89
C LEU A 199 7.76 -42.28 13.59
N GLY A 200 7.76 -42.61 14.87
CA GLY A 200 6.54 -42.75 15.65
C GLY A 200 5.75 -41.45 15.74
N ILE A 201 6.40 -40.31 15.98
CA ILE A 201 5.78 -38.98 16.00
C ILE A 201 5.27 -38.58 14.61
N ALA A 202 6.02 -38.80 13.54
CA ALA A 202 5.58 -38.51 12.17
C ALA A 202 4.31 -39.29 11.81
N ARG A 203 4.23 -40.58 12.19
CA ARG A 203 3.03 -41.41 12.00
C ARG A 203 1.85 -40.92 12.85
N LEU A 204 2.08 -40.49 14.09
CA LEU A 204 1.05 -39.90 14.94
C LEU A 204 0.52 -38.59 14.34
N THR A 205 1.41 -37.75 13.82
CA THR A 205 1.03 -36.47 13.13
C THR A 205 0.27 -36.76 11.83
N GLN A 206 0.69 -37.79 11.07
CA GLN A 206 -0.05 -38.28 9.89
C GLN A 206 -1.48 -38.67 10.26
N ALA A 207 -1.65 -39.42 11.36
CA ALA A 207 -2.97 -39.82 11.84
C ALA A 207 -3.86 -38.63 12.21
N LYS A 208 -3.31 -37.59 12.81
CA LYS A 208 -4.05 -36.36 13.14
C LYS A 208 -4.49 -35.60 11.86
N LEU A 209 -3.61 -35.48 10.87
CA LEU A 209 -3.94 -34.89 9.56
C LEU A 209 -4.98 -35.71 8.78
N SER A 210 -4.97 -37.06 8.95
CA SER A 210 -5.90 -37.98 8.32
C SER A 210 -7.21 -38.16 9.09
N ALA A 211 -7.56 -37.25 10.01
CA ALA A 211 -8.76 -37.35 10.88
C ALA A 211 -10.08 -37.57 10.09
N GLY A 212 -10.17 -37.08 8.86
CA GLY A 212 -11.33 -37.27 7.97
C GLY A 212 -11.36 -38.59 7.19
N ILE A 213 -10.31 -39.42 7.26
CA ILE A 213 -10.19 -40.68 6.52
C ILE A 213 -9.89 -41.80 7.54
N PRO A 214 -10.93 -42.50 8.05
CA PRO A 214 -10.76 -43.44 9.16
C PRO A 214 -9.74 -44.57 8.91
N ALA A 215 -9.66 -45.10 7.70
CA ALA A 215 -8.72 -46.16 7.35
C ALA A 215 -7.26 -45.71 7.41
N ASP A 216 -6.95 -44.55 6.82
CA ASP A 216 -5.58 -44.01 6.83
C ASP A 216 -5.16 -43.62 8.24
N ARG A 217 -6.07 -43.04 9.02
CA ARG A 217 -5.84 -42.71 10.44
C ARG A 217 -5.52 -43.94 11.26
N ALA A 218 -6.32 -45.02 11.14
CA ALA A 218 -6.08 -46.25 11.85
C ALA A 218 -4.74 -46.88 11.50
N THR A 219 -4.38 -46.94 10.23
CA THR A 219 -3.09 -47.45 9.74
C THR A 219 -1.92 -46.63 10.30
N ALA A 220 -2.03 -45.31 10.28
CA ALA A 220 -0.98 -44.43 10.83
C ALA A 220 -0.81 -44.58 12.35
N LEU A 221 -1.90 -44.75 13.11
CA LEU A 221 -1.86 -44.99 14.56
C LEU A 221 -1.24 -46.34 14.90
N LEU A 222 -1.50 -47.40 14.13
CA LEU A 222 -0.85 -48.70 14.29
C LEU A 222 0.65 -48.59 14.04
N ALA A 223 1.06 -47.92 12.97
CA ALA A 223 2.46 -47.73 12.66
C ALA A 223 3.18 -46.86 13.73
N ALA A 224 2.51 -45.84 14.30
CA ALA A 224 3.06 -45.09 15.41
C ALA A 224 3.30 -45.93 16.65
N ASP A 225 2.36 -46.80 16.98
CA ASP A 225 2.46 -47.76 18.11
C ASP A 225 3.67 -48.70 17.95
N GLU A 226 3.87 -49.29 16.76
CA GLU A 226 5.01 -50.19 16.45
C GLU A 226 6.37 -49.50 16.65
N TRP A 227 6.49 -48.21 16.28
CA TRP A 227 7.76 -47.51 16.45
C TRP A 227 8.02 -47.05 17.88
N LEU A 228 6.98 -46.67 18.65
CA LEU A 228 7.12 -46.09 19.98
C LEU A 228 7.18 -47.13 21.09
N LEU A 229 6.49 -48.29 20.95
CA LEU A 229 6.38 -49.27 22.01
C LEU A 229 7.73 -49.80 22.50
N PRO A 230 8.71 -50.18 21.64
CA PRO A 230 10.01 -50.63 22.11
C PRO A 230 10.82 -49.58 22.87
N LEU A 231 10.58 -48.27 22.54
CA LEU A 231 11.27 -47.16 23.20
C LEU A 231 10.67 -46.87 24.58
N ALA A 232 9.35 -47.04 24.73
CA ALA A 232 8.66 -46.87 26.01
C ALA A 232 9.01 -47.92 27.06
N GLN A 233 9.63 -49.03 26.63
CA GLN A 233 10.15 -50.13 27.50
C GLN A 233 11.62 -49.91 27.85
N GLY A 234 12.22 -48.79 27.49
CA GLY A 234 13.60 -48.44 27.83
C GLY A 234 13.80 -48.15 29.32
N PRO A 235 14.99 -47.68 29.72
CA PRO A 235 15.26 -47.30 31.11
C PRO A 235 14.27 -46.25 31.62
N SER A 236 13.76 -46.49 32.84
CA SER A 236 12.67 -45.69 33.41
C SER A 236 13.02 -44.22 33.76
N ASN A 237 14.30 -43.88 33.70
CA ASN A 237 14.81 -42.54 33.99
C ASN A 237 15.34 -41.82 32.73
N GLU A 238 15.12 -42.36 31.54
CA GLU A 238 15.52 -41.72 30.29
C GLU A 238 14.39 -40.87 29.70
N ARG A 239 14.76 -39.66 29.24
CA ARG A 239 13.82 -38.73 28.58
C ARG A 239 13.08 -39.41 27.42
N LEU A 240 13.77 -40.22 26.60
CA LEU A 240 13.17 -40.86 25.45
C LEU A 240 12.08 -41.87 25.84
N THR A 241 12.26 -42.58 26.96
CA THR A 241 11.26 -43.49 27.52
C THR A 241 10.00 -42.73 27.91
N TRP A 242 10.15 -41.64 28.66
CA TRP A 242 9.04 -40.80 29.06
C TRP A 242 8.28 -40.19 27.86
N GLU A 243 9.02 -39.61 26.90
CA GLU A 243 8.42 -39.06 25.69
C GLU A 243 7.62 -40.09 24.90
N SER A 244 8.14 -41.33 24.84
CA SER A 244 7.49 -42.44 24.15
C SER A 244 6.25 -42.94 24.89
N GLN A 245 6.26 -42.99 26.23
CA GLN A 245 5.10 -43.34 27.04
C GLN A 245 3.97 -42.32 26.87
N LEU A 246 4.27 -41.02 26.90
CA LEU A 246 3.29 -39.95 26.68
C LEU A 246 2.73 -39.96 25.24
N ALA A 247 3.57 -40.23 24.23
CA ALA A 247 3.12 -40.38 22.87
C ALA A 247 2.21 -41.59 22.65
N LEU A 248 2.52 -42.72 23.31
CA LEU A 248 1.66 -43.91 23.29
C LEU A 248 0.34 -43.72 24.04
N ALA A 249 0.30 -42.96 25.12
CA ALA A 249 -0.94 -42.54 25.76
C ALA A 249 -1.83 -41.76 24.76
N GLU A 250 -1.25 -40.83 24.00
CA GLU A 250 -1.99 -40.12 22.96
C GLU A 250 -2.46 -41.02 21.81
N VAL A 251 -1.61 -41.95 21.34
CA VAL A 251 -1.99 -42.97 20.33
C VAL A 251 -3.16 -43.81 20.81
N ALA A 252 -3.09 -44.34 22.04
CA ALA A 252 -4.14 -45.16 22.63
C ALA A 252 -5.44 -44.39 22.78
N ARG A 253 -5.40 -43.17 23.29
CA ARG A 253 -6.57 -42.25 23.38
C ARG A 253 -7.19 -41.99 22.01
N LEU A 254 -6.40 -41.69 20.97
CA LEU A 254 -6.89 -41.45 19.61
C LEU A 254 -7.52 -42.70 18.95
N ARG A 255 -7.16 -43.91 19.44
CA ARG A 255 -7.79 -45.18 19.06
C ARG A 255 -9.04 -45.49 19.88
N GLY A 256 -9.35 -44.72 20.93
CA GLY A 256 -10.45 -44.98 21.85
C GLY A 256 -10.12 -46.03 22.92
N ASP A 257 -8.85 -46.42 23.06
CA ASP A 257 -8.39 -47.39 24.07
C ASP A 257 -7.93 -46.64 25.34
N HIS A 258 -8.91 -46.21 26.13
CA HIS A 258 -8.67 -45.38 27.31
C HIS A 258 -7.92 -46.15 28.41
N GLU A 259 -8.19 -47.46 28.57
CA GLU A 259 -7.51 -48.28 29.57
C GLU A 259 -6.00 -48.38 29.28
N ARG A 260 -5.63 -48.53 28.02
CA ARG A 260 -4.24 -48.55 27.60
C ARG A 260 -3.56 -47.17 27.74
N ALA A 261 -4.28 -46.09 27.45
CA ALA A 261 -3.78 -44.75 27.68
C ALA A 261 -3.46 -44.50 29.16
N ASP A 262 -4.38 -44.91 30.06
CA ASP A 262 -4.20 -44.79 31.52
C ASP A 262 -3.01 -45.60 32.03
N LYS A 263 -2.75 -46.79 31.46
CA LYS A 263 -1.57 -47.62 31.80
C LYS A 263 -0.25 -46.91 31.47
N PHE A 264 -0.17 -46.24 30.33
CA PHE A 264 1.04 -45.48 29.97
C PHE A 264 1.23 -44.24 30.83
N LEU A 265 0.16 -43.51 31.12
CA LEU A 265 0.18 -42.36 32.03
C LEU A 265 0.59 -42.76 33.45
N ALA A 266 0.03 -43.85 33.97
CA ALA A 266 0.40 -44.38 35.29
C ALA A 266 1.87 -44.90 35.33
N ALA A 267 2.38 -45.40 34.22
CA ALA A 267 3.80 -45.80 34.13
C ALA A 267 4.71 -44.57 34.18
N PHE A 268 4.39 -43.50 33.50
CA PHE A 268 5.09 -42.20 33.58
C PHE A 268 5.03 -41.63 35.01
N GLU A 269 3.82 -41.55 35.61
CA GLU A 269 3.62 -40.94 36.93
C GLU A 269 4.45 -41.65 38.03
N LYS A 270 4.61 -42.97 37.96
CA LYS A 270 5.42 -43.75 38.90
C LYS A 270 6.92 -43.43 38.83
N THR A 271 7.38 -42.92 37.71
CA THR A 271 8.82 -42.67 37.43
C THR A 271 9.19 -41.20 37.50
N VAL A 272 8.19 -40.30 37.60
CA VAL A 272 8.41 -38.87 37.69
C VAL A 272 9.08 -38.51 39.01
N ALA A 273 10.14 -37.71 38.96
CA ALA A 273 10.86 -37.17 40.10
C ALA A 273 10.92 -35.62 39.99
N ASP A 274 11.44 -34.97 41.05
CA ASP A 274 11.49 -33.49 41.06
C ASP A 274 12.42 -32.92 39.98
N ASP A 275 13.38 -33.68 39.49
CA ASP A 275 14.31 -33.33 38.42
C ASP A 275 13.76 -33.66 37.01
N THR A 276 12.57 -34.29 36.91
CA THR A 276 11.92 -34.54 35.64
C THR A 276 11.59 -33.20 34.97
N PRO A 277 11.98 -32.99 33.68
CA PRO A 277 11.75 -31.72 32.97
C PRO A 277 10.28 -31.26 33.00
N LEU A 278 10.07 -29.95 33.22
CA LEU A 278 8.73 -29.38 33.40
C LEU A 278 7.86 -29.60 32.15
N ASP A 279 8.42 -29.53 30.94
CA ASP A 279 7.73 -29.78 29.67
C ASP A 279 7.09 -31.18 29.61
N LEU A 280 7.78 -32.22 30.17
CA LEU A 280 7.22 -33.56 30.22
C LEU A 280 6.12 -33.69 31.28
N ARG A 281 6.27 -33.01 32.42
CA ARG A 281 5.25 -32.96 33.46
C ARG A 281 3.97 -32.27 33.01
N GLU A 282 4.11 -31.14 32.29
CA GLU A 282 2.97 -30.43 31.69
C GLU A 282 2.28 -31.32 30.63
N ARG A 283 3.03 -31.95 29.75
CA ARG A 283 2.50 -32.87 28.75
C ARG A 283 1.73 -34.05 29.37
N PHE A 284 2.23 -34.63 30.46
CA PHE A 284 1.52 -35.65 31.21
C PHE A 284 0.14 -35.13 31.71
N VAL A 285 0.12 -33.92 32.29
CA VAL A 285 -1.13 -33.33 32.78
C VAL A 285 -2.09 -33.06 31.63
N ILE A 286 -1.59 -32.54 30.51
CA ILE A 286 -2.40 -32.28 29.32
C ILE A 286 -3.03 -33.54 28.75
N GLU A 287 -2.23 -34.62 28.59
CA GLU A 287 -2.76 -35.90 28.08
C GLU A 287 -3.74 -36.55 29.06
N SER A 288 -3.52 -36.42 30.37
CA SER A 288 -4.46 -36.89 31.39
C SER A 288 -5.78 -36.15 31.32
N LEU A 289 -5.79 -34.81 31.20
CA LEU A 289 -6.99 -33.99 30.97
C LEU A 289 -7.74 -34.38 29.70
N ARG A 290 -6.99 -34.59 28.60
CA ARG A 290 -7.55 -35.05 27.29
C ARG A 290 -8.24 -36.41 27.46
N GLY A 291 -7.60 -37.34 28.23
CA GLY A 291 -8.17 -38.63 28.53
C GLY A 291 -9.45 -38.54 29.35
N MET A 292 -9.45 -37.76 30.42
CA MET A 292 -10.62 -37.57 31.29
C MET A 292 -11.82 -36.97 30.55
N LEU A 293 -11.57 -35.99 29.67
CA LEU A 293 -12.62 -35.33 28.86
C LEU A 293 -13.13 -36.27 27.75
N ALA A 294 -12.26 -37.10 27.13
CA ALA A 294 -12.65 -37.98 26.03
C ALA A 294 -13.39 -39.23 26.50
N ALA A 295 -12.98 -39.82 27.63
CA ALA A 295 -13.61 -41.03 28.17
C ALA A 295 -14.99 -40.79 28.78
N GLY A 296 -15.33 -39.52 29.08
CA GLY A 296 -16.56 -39.17 29.78
C GLY A 296 -16.66 -39.81 31.17
N THR A 297 -15.57 -40.45 31.66
CA THR A 297 -15.51 -41.16 32.95
C THR A 297 -15.46 -40.20 34.14
N SER A 298 -14.86 -39.05 33.96
CA SER A 298 -14.81 -37.97 34.95
C SER A 298 -15.75 -36.85 34.59
N LYS A 299 -16.53 -36.39 35.57
CA LYS A 299 -17.28 -35.15 35.39
C LYS A 299 -16.29 -33.99 35.11
N PRO A 300 -16.56 -33.04 34.24
CA PRO A 300 -15.67 -31.91 33.99
C PRO A 300 -15.20 -31.20 35.28
N THR A 301 -16.06 -31.15 36.30
CA THR A 301 -15.71 -30.64 37.62
C THR A 301 -14.63 -31.49 38.34
N GLY A 302 -14.56 -32.79 38.10
CA GLY A 302 -13.50 -33.65 38.58
C GLY A 302 -12.16 -33.38 37.90
N ALA A 303 -12.16 -33.17 36.59
CA ALA A 303 -10.96 -32.78 35.84
C ALA A 303 -10.42 -31.41 36.30
N ALA A 304 -11.31 -30.45 36.57
CA ALA A 304 -10.93 -29.13 37.11
C ALA A 304 -10.27 -29.26 38.49
N SER A 305 -10.89 -30.02 39.39
CA SER A 305 -10.35 -30.28 40.76
C SER A 305 -9.01 -31.01 40.70
N TRP A 306 -8.88 -32.00 39.83
CA TRP A 306 -7.65 -32.71 39.60
C TRP A 306 -6.52 -31.80 39.07
N LEU A 307 -6.81 -30.92 38.15
CA LEU A 307 -5.83 -29.95 37.63
C LEU A 307 -5.33 -29.02 38.75
N ILE A 308 -6.21 -28.55 39.61
CA ILE A 308 -5.83 -27.71 40.76
C ILE A 308 -4.88 -28.49 41.68
N GLU A 309 -5.16 -29.76 41.95
CA GLU A 309 -4.32 -30.63 42.78
C GLU A 309 -2.94 -30.85 42.14
N GLN A 310 -2.89 -31.11 40.82
CA GLN A 310 -1.62 -31.26 40.12
C GLN A 310 -0.75 -30.00 40.19
N ARG A 311 -1.37 -28.80 40.24
CA ARG A 311 -0.65 -27.54 40.41
C ARG A 311 -0.12 -27.30 41.82
N ARG A 312 -0.86 -27.76 42.85
CA ARG A 312 -0.50 -27.53 44.25
C ARG A 312 0.51 -28.56 44.81
N SER A 313 0.22 -29.82 44.67
CA SER A 313 0.93 -30.89 45.31
C SER A 313 1.28 -32.06 44.40
N GLY A 314 0.72 -32.06 43.17
CA GLY A 314 0.94 -33.14 42.22
C GLY A 314 2.20 -33.00 41.37
N VAL A 315 2.19 -33.62 40.18
CA VAL A 315 3.33 -33.67 39.25
C VAL A 315 3.84 -32.28 38.81
N LEU A 316 2.97 -31.30 38.71
CA LEU A 316 3.39 -29.94 38.30
C LEU A 316 4.09 -29.16 39.42
N LYS A 317 3.66 -29.29 40.66
CA LYS A 317 4.18 -28.63 41.88
C LYS A 317 4.51 -27.13 41.64
N LEU A 318 3.60 -26.40 40.95
CA LEU A 318 3.82 -25.02 40.62
C LEU A 318 3.75 -24.05 41.83
N GLY A 319 3.23 -24.55 43.00
CA GLY A 319 3.21 -23.82 44.27
C GLY A 319 2.47 -22.46 44.23
N ASP A 320 2.27 -21.88 45.41
CA ASP A 320 1.64 -20.54 45.54
C ASP A 320 2.64 -19.36 45.45
N THR A 321 3.91 -19.62 45.07
CA THR A 321 4.95 -18.59 45.08
C THR A 321 4.97 -17.80 43.81
N LYS A 322 5.04 -16.47 43.95
CA LYS A 322 5.18 -15.48 42.84
C LYS A 322 6.36 -15.71 41.89
N SER A 323 7.19 -16.73 42.16
CA SER A 323 8.36 -17.14 41.36
C SER A 323 8.21 -18.54 40.75
N ALA A 324 7.06 -19.21 40.90
CA ALA A 324 6.77 -20.42 40.15
C ALA A 324 6.65 -20.10 38.65
N GLY A 325 7.33 -20.92 37.82
CA GLY A 325 7.34 -20.71 36.37
C GLY A 325 5.92 -20.53 35.79
N VAL A 326 5.76 -19.61 34.87
CA VAL A 326 4.49 -19.39 34.16
C VAL A 326 4.12 -20.69 33.44
N ALA A 327 2.89 -21.17 33.64
CA ALA A 327 2.37 -22.33 32.93
C ALA A 327 2.49 -22.13 31.41
N SER A 328 2.80 -23.21 30.66
CA SER A 328 2.89 -23.09 29.21
C SER A 328 1.54 -22.63 28.62
N PRO A 329 1.55 -21.89 27.50
CA PRO A 329 0.31 -21.49 26.82
C PRO A 329 -0.59 -22.68 26.45
N GLU A 330 -0.01 -23.85 26.20
CA GLU A 330 -0.77 -25.07 25.94
C GLU A 330 -1.53 -25.53 27.20
N LEU A 331 -0.88 -25.54 28.35
CA LEU A 331 -1.52 -25.91 29.62
C LEU A 331 -2.63 -24.89 30.00
N ALA A 332 -2.39 -23.59 29.76
CA ALA A 332 -3.39 -22.55 29.97
C ALA A 332 -4.61 -22.75 29.04
N TYR A 333 -4.39 -23.09 27.78
CA TYR A 333 -5.47 -23.44 26.85
C TYR A 333 -6.28 -24.65 27.34
N TRP A 334 -5.61 -25.75 27.80
CA TRP A 334 -6.33 -26.92 28.29
C TRP A 334 -7.10 -26.65 29.58
N GLN A 335 -6.67 -25.74 30.44
CA GLN A 335 -7.47 -25.22 31.53
C GLN A 335 -8.78 -24.60 31.04
N ILE A 336 -8.69 -23.71 30.03
CA ILE A 336 -9.86 -23.07 29.40
C ILE A 336 -10.82 -24.15 28.83
N VAL A 337 -10.29 -25.19 28.18
CA VAL A 337 -11.10 -26.31 27.65
C VAL A 337 -11.85 -27.03 28.76
N VAL A 338 -11.19 -27.33 29.91
CA VAL A 338 -11.83 -27.95 31.08
C VAL A 338 -12.93 -27.04 31.63
N GLU A 339 -12.70 -25.75 31.76
CA GLU A 339 -13.69 -24.77 32.24
C GLU A 339 -14.86 -24.60 31.28
N LEU A 340 -14.63 -24.63 29.97
CA LEU A 340 -15.70 -24.68 28.96
C LEU A 340 -16.59 -25.93 29.18
N ALA A 341 -16.00 -27.09 29.45
CA ALA A 341 -16.76 -28.30 29.74
C ALA A 341 -17.54 -28.21 31.06
N VAL A 342 -16.99 -27.56 32.10
CA VAL A 342 -17.71 -27.26 33.36
C VAL A 342 -18.87 -26.32 33.09
N TRP A 343 -18.66 -25.28 32.31
CA TRP A 343 -19.73 -24.35 31.92
C TRP A 343 -20.87 -25.05 31.16
N GLN A 344 -20.55 -25.89 30.19
CA GLN A 344 -21.55 -26.65 29.44
C GLN A 344 -22.39 -27.54 30.37
N LEU A 345 -21.74 -28.27 31.30
CA LEU A 345 -22.42 -29.11 32.28
C LEU A 345 -23.33 -28.29 33.19
N ALA A 346 -22.91 -27.11 33.65
CA ALA A 346 -23.71 -26.21 34.46
C ALA A 346 -24.92 -25.67 33.67
N ALA A 347 -24.72 -25.27 32.43
CA ALA A 347 -25.77 -24.81 31.54
C ALA A 347 -26.81 -25.90 31.24
N ASP A 348 -26.38 -27.14 30.96
CA ASP A 348 -27.26 -28.28 30.69
C ASP A 348 -28.09 -28.67 31.92
N ARG A 349 -27.59 -28.44 33.15
CA ARG A 349 -28.28 -28.70 34.39
C ARG A 349 -29.20 -27.54 34.85
N GLY A 350 -29.16 -26.40 34.17
CA GLY A 350 -29.90 -25.21 34.54
C GLY A 350 -29.33 -24.46 35.74
N ASP A 351 -28.08 -24.73 36.15
CA ASP A 351 -27.39 -23.99 37.21
C ASP A 351 -26.88 -22.65 36.67
N ALA A 352 -27.79 -21.69 36.58
CA ALA A 352 -27.54 -20.37 36.01
C ALA A 352 -26.46 -19.58 36.78
N LYS A 353 -26.30 -19.81 38.10
CA LYS A 353 -25.32 -19.11 38.93
C LYS A 353 -23.91 -19.59 38.58
N LEU A 354 -23.69 -20.92 38.65
CA LEU A 354 -22.40 -21.52 38.30
C LEU A 354 -22.03 -21.23 36.84
N ALA A 355 -22.99 -21.38 35.94
CA ALA A 355 -22.76 -21.10 34.52
C ALA A 355 -22.30 -19.65 34.28
N LYS A 356 -22.89 -18.68 35.02
CA LYS A 356 -22.44 -17.27 34.91
C LYS A 356 -21.05 -17.05 35.49
N GLU A 357 -20.78 -17.58 36.71
CA GLU A 357 -19.48 -17.46 37.38
C GLU A 357 -18.36 -18.02 36.53
N VAL A 358 -18.54 -19.22 35.95
CA VAL A 358 -17.55 -19.87 35.05
C VAL A 358 -17.38 -19.09 33.77
N TRP A 359 -18.49 -18.56 33.21
CA TRP A 359 -18.42 -17.77 31.96
C TRP A 359 -17.63 -16.47 32.12
N ASP A 360 -17.86 -15.74 33.21
CA ASP A 360 -17.19 -14.49 33.51
C ASP A 360 -15.67 -14.71 33.72
N ARG A 361 -15.29 -15.85 34.36
CA ARG A 361 -13.89 -16.25 34.53
C ARG A 361 -13.25 -16.65 33.19
N LEU A 362 -13.92 -17.45 32.37
CA LEU A 362 -13.44 -17.86 31.04
C LEU A 362 -13.12 -16.67 30.15
N ALA A 363 -13.97 -15.65 30.13
CA ALA A 363 -13.72 -14.44 29.36
C ALA A 363 -12.41 -13.77 29.76
N SER A 364 -12.15 -13.66 31.07
CA SER A 364 -10.92 -13.09 31.62
C SER A 364 -9.69 -13.94 31.30
N GLU A 365 -9.78 -15.27 31.38
CA GLU A 365 -8.66 -16.17 31.09
C GLU A 365 -8.29 -16.22 29.62
N VAL A 366 -9.28 -16.16 28.72
CA VAL A 366 -9.06 -16.08 27.26
C VAL A 366 -8.38 -14.75 26.92
N ASP A 367 -8.85 -13.63 27.50
CA ASP A 367 -8.25 -12.32 27.28
C ASP A 367 -6.81 -12.26 27.83
N GLN A 368 -6.57 -12.86 29.01
CA GLN A 368 -5.24 -12.94 29.61
C GLN A 368 -4.28 -13.78 28.74
N LEU A 369 -4.71 -14.97 28.29
CA LEU A 369 -3.89 -15.80 27.40
C LEU A 369 -3.58 -15.09 26.08
N GLN A 370 -4.53 -14.30 25.56
CA GLN A 370 -4.33 -13.49 24.37
C GLN A 370 -3.31 -12.36 24.59
N HIS A 371 -3.32 -11.76 25.80
CA HIS A 371 -2.39 -10.70 26.17
C HIS A 371 -0.97 -11.24 26.41
N ASP A 372 -0.85 -12.36 27.12
CA ASP A 372 0.42 -12.90 27.57
C ASP A 372 1.17 -13.64 26.45
N ASP A 373 0.45 -14.35 25.57
CA ASP A 373 1.00 -15.20 24.53
C ASP A 373 0.68 -14.71 23.11
N GLY A 374 -0.60 -14.43 22.82
CA GLY A 374 -1.08 -14.00 21.50
C GLY A 374 -0.81 -15.00 20.35
N GLY A 375 -0.37 -16.23 20.68
CA GLY A 375 0.06 -17.25 19.74
C GLY A 375 -1.06 -18.21 19.30
N TYR A 376 -0.63 -19.41 18.89
CA TYR A 376 -1.55 -20.49 18.44
C TYR A 376 -2.58 -20.86 19.49
N TRP A 377 -2.15 -21.11 20.74
CA TRP A 377 -3.03 -21.53 21.81
C TRP A 377 -4.04 -20.48 22.23
N ALA A 378 -3.62 -19.22 22.27
CA ALA A 378 -4.51 -18.09 22.54
C ALA A 378 -5.59 -17.94 21.44
N THR A 379 -5.19 -18.05 20.18
CA THR A 379 -6.12 -18.02 19.05
C THR A 379 -7.11 -19.17 19.10
N ARG A 380 -6.66 -20.37 19.43
CA ARG A 380 -7.49 -21.56 19.56
C ARG A 380 -8.49 -21.40 20.70
N ALA A 381 -8.05 -20.93 21.87
CA ALA A 381 -8.90 -20.63 23.00
C ALA A 381 -10.01 -19.64 22.65
N GLN A 382 -9.65 -18.57 21.93
CA GLN A 382 -10.61 -17.57 21.50
C GLN A 382 -11.63 -18.14 20.51
N LEU A 383 -11.20 -18.98 19.56
CA LEU A 383 -12.12 -19.63 18.62
C LEU A 383 -13.08 -20.59 19.31
N ASP A 384 -12.60 -21.41 20.26
CA ASP A 384 -13.44 -22.34 21.01
C ASP A 384 -14.42 -21.60 21.92
N TRP A 385 -13.97 -20.54 22.61
CA TRP A 385 -14.84 -19.69 23.41
C TRP A 385 -15.88 -18.96 22.56
N GLN A 386 -15.50 -18.39 21.41
CA GLN A 386 -16.44 -17.78 20.47
C GLN A 386 -17.49 -18.75 19.97
N ARG A 387 -17.08 -19.98 19.65
CA ARG A 387 -17.98 -21.04 19.23
C ARG A 387 -19.08 -21.29 20.28
N GLU A 388 -18.70 -21.46 21.54
CA GLU A 388 -19.66 -21.72 22.62
C GLU A 388 -20.54 -20.48 22.90
N ARG A 389 -20.01 -19.30 22.80
CA ARG A 389 -20.76 -18.05 22.87
C ARG A 389 -21.82 -17.97 21.76
N ASP A 390 -21.42 -18.28 20.52
CA ASP A 390 -22.34 -18.24 19.37
C ASP A 390 -23.46 -19.31 19.53
N VAL A 391 -23.13 -20.52 20.04
CA VAL A 391 -24.13 -21.57 20.35
C VAL A 391 -25.11 -21.09 21.39
N ARG A 392 -24.64 -20.45 22.45
CA ARG A 392 -25.51 -19.89 23.52
C ARG A 392 -26.41 -18.78 22.99
N GLN A 393 -25.88 -17.93 22.10
CA GLN A 393 -26.62 -16.76 21.62
C GLN A 393 -27.60 -17.09 20.51
N PHE A 394 -27.26 -17.99 19.60
CA PHE A 394 -28.00 -18.25 18.36
C PHE A 394 -28.56 -19.69 18.25
N GLY A 395 -28.23 -20.58 19.17
CA GLY A 395 -28.54 -22.01 19.07
C GLY A 395 -27.53 -22.78 18.18
N ARG A 396 -27.49 -24.11 18.38
CA ARG A 396 -26.47 -24.99 17.72
C ARG A 396 -26.52 -24.95 16.19
N GLU A 397 -27.72 -24.90 15.62
CA GLU A 397 -27.90 -24.98 14.17
C GLU A 397 -27.39 -23.73 13.46
N LEU A 398 -27.86 -22.55 13.92
CA LEU A 398 -27.44 -21.28 13.35
C LEU A 398 -25.93 -21.02 13.61
N ALA A 399 -25.46 -21.25 14.83
CA ALA A 399 -24.04 -21.13 15.15
C ALA A 399 -23.16 -22.03 14.28
N GLY A 400 -23.63 -23.25 13.98
CA GLY A 400 -22.97 -24.18 13.06
C GLY A 400 -22.86 -23.63 11.63
N LEU A 401 -23.94 -23.06 11.11
CA LEU A 401 -23.95 -22.44 9.77
C LEU A 401 -23.06 -21.21 9.70
N VAL A 402 -23.14 -20.32 10.71
CA VAL A 402 -22.29 -19.12 10.81
C VAL A 402 -20.80 -19.49 10.83
N ARG A 403 -20.43 -20.49 11.62
CA ARG A 403 -19.05 -21.00 11.65
C ARG A 403 -18.58 -21.50 10.28
N LYS A 404 -19.41 -22.33 9.62
CA LYS A 404 -19.12 -22.84 8.27
C LYS A 404 -18.98 -21.73 7.23
N ALA A 405 -19.79 -20.68 7.33
CA ALA A 405 -19.70 -19.53 6.46
C ALA A 405 -18.40 -18.74 6.71
N ARG A 406 -18.10 -18.42 7.98
CA ARG A 406 -16.90 -17.68 8.37
C ARG A 406 -15.60 -18.44 8.05
N SER A 407 -15.56 -19.75 8.30
CA SER A 407 -14.37 -20.57 7.98
C SER A 407 -14.11 -20.72 6.49
N GLY A 408 -15.15 -20.69 5.67
CA GLY A 408 -15.04 -20.75 4.21
C GLY A 408 -14.61 -19.45 3.54
N PHE A 409 -14.69 -18.32 4.24
CA PHE A 409 -14.53 -16.98 3.65
C PHE A 409 -13.24 -16.77 2.85
N SER A 410 -12.13 -17.34 3.29
CA SER A 410 -10.80 -17.20 2.65
C SER A 410 -10.22 -18.52 2.12
N THR A 411 -10.92 -19.64 2.28
CA THR A 411 -10.36 -20.99 2.04
C THR A 411 -11.10 -21.77 0.96
N LEU A 412 -12.29 -21.32 0.58
CA LEU A 412 -13.12 -22.00 -0.40
C LEU A 412 -13.31 -21.17 -1.67
N PRO A 413 -13.68 -21.81 -2.81
CA PRO A 413 -14.13 -21.10 -4.00
C PRO A 413 -15.26 -20.12 -3.65
N THR A 414 -15.29 -18.97 -4.33
CA THR A 414 -16.23 -17.87 -4.03
C THR A 414 -17.69 -18.33 -4.00
N ASP A 415 -18.13 -19.10 -4.99
CA ASP A 415 -19.55 -19.52 -5.07
C ASP A 415 -19.93 -20.50 -3.94
N GLU A 416 -19.02 -21.38 -3.50
CA GLU A 416 -19.26 -22.26 -2.35
C GLU A 416 -19.33 -21.44 -1.05
N SER A 417 -18.46 -20.45 -0.90
CA SER A 417 -18.48 -19.52 0.25
C SER A 417 -19.78 -18.72 0.27
N LEU A 418 -20.21 -18.15 -0.86
CA LEU A 418 -21.47 -17.42 -0.97
C LEU A 418 -22.67 -18.29 -0.58
N ALA A 419 -22.74 -19.54 -1.07
CA ALA A 419 -23.81 -20.46 -0.71
C ALA A 419 -23.89 -20.73 0.80
N ARG A 420 -22.74 -20.81 1.49
CA ARG A 420 -22.69 -20.96 2.94
C ARG A 420 -23.21 -19.72 3.68
N PHE A 421 -22.84 -18.52 3.20
CA PHE A 421 -23.39 -17.27 3.75
C PHE A 421 -24.90 -17.16 3.50
N ASP A 422 -25.38 -17.54 2.31
CA ASP A 422 -26.82 -17.52 1.99
C ASP A 422 -27.63 -18.43 2.93
N LEU A 423 -27.12 -19.63 3.23
CA LEU A 423 -27.75 -20.54 4.20
C LEU A 423 -27.79 -19.94 5.62
N ALA A 424 -26.67 -19.34 6.07
CA ALA A 424 -26.62 -18.72 7.38
C ALA A 424 -27.55 -17.50 7.48
N ILE A 425 -27.61 -16.65 6.46
CA ILE A 425 -28.50 -15.50 6.34
C ILE A 425 -29.97 -15.96 6.34
N ALA A 426 -30.32 -16.97 5.53
CA ALA A 426 -31.68 -17.51 5.48
C ALA A 426 -32.15 -18.05 6.83
N MET A 427 -31.26 -18.73 7.56
CA MET A 427 -31.59 -19.25 8.90
C MET A 427 -31.71 -18.12 9.94
N ALA A 428 -30.80 -17.17 9.93
CA ALA A 428 -30.85 -16.02 10.85
C ALA A 428 -32.11 -15.15 10.61
N SER A 429 -32.56 -15.03 9.36
CA SER A 429 -33.74 -14.26 8.99
C SER A 429 -35.07 -14.86 9.48
N LYS A 430 -35.07 -16.12 9.93
CA LYS A 430 -36.29 -16.74 10.50
C LYS A 430 -36.63 -16.23 11.91
N ASN A 431 -35.68 -15.60 12.61
CA ASN A 431 -35.84 -15.06 13.95
C ASN A 431 -35.43 -13.58 14.03
N PRO A 432 -36.18 -12.67 13.38
CA PRO A 432 -35.79 -11.27 13.24
C PRO A 432 -35.86 -10.45 14.54
N ASP A 433 -36.63 -10.92 15.56
CA ASP A 433 -36.98 -10.15 16.75
C ASP A 433 -35.88 -10.08 17.82
N LEU A 434 -34.81 -10.82 17.68
CA LEU A 434 -33.68 -10.77 18.60
C LEU A 434 -32.66 -9.72 18.10
N ALA A 435 -32.39 -8.69 18.93
CA ALA A 435 -31.39 -7.65 18.61
C ALA A 435 -30.03 -8.25 18.24
N ALA A 436 -29.64 -9.37 18.87
CA ALA A 436 -28.44 -10.14 18.54
C ALA A 436 -28.49 -10.73 17.13
N THR A 437 -29.65 -11.23 16.67
CA THR A 437 -29.83 -11.78 15.33
C THR A 437 -29.80 -10.68 14.27
N THR A 438 -30.30 -9.48 14.56
CA THR A 438 -30.21 -8.32 13.65
C THR A 438 -28.76 -7.92 13.43
N LYS A 439 -27.93 -7.85 14.48
CA LYS A 439 -26.49 -7.56 14.35
C LYS A 439 -25.78 -8.64 13.55
N LEU A 440 -26.06 -9.91 13.83
CA LEU A 440 -25.50 -11.04 13.08
C LEU A 440 -25.85 -11.00 11.60
N LEU A 441 -27.11 -10.67 11.26
CA LEU A 441 -27.56 -10.53 9.87
C LEU A 441 -26.79 -9.44 9.14
N LEU A 442 -26.54 -8.29 9.76
CA LEU A 442 -25.73 -7.23 9.17
C LEU A 442 -24.30 -7.71 8.93
N GLU A 443 -23.68 -8.40 9.90
CA GLU A 443 -22.33 -8.95 9.76
C GLU A 443 -22.23 -10.01 8.64
N LEU A 444 -23.20 -10.90 8.54
CA LEU A 444 -23.22 -11.95 7.49
C LEU A 444 -23.43 -11.35 6.10
N ARG A 445 -24.33 -10.39 5.96
CA ARG A 445 -24.59 -9.68 4.70
C ARG A 445 -23.38 -8.85 4.28
N ASP A 446 -22.70 -8.17 5.19
CA ASP A 446 -21.48 -7.43 4.93
C ASP A 446 -20.34 -8.35 4.48
N SER A 447 -20.16 -9.50 5.14
CA SER A 447 -19.17 -10.50 4.73
C SER A 447 -19.48 -11.07 3.34
N ARG A 448 -20.76 -11.36 3.05
CA ARG A 448 -21.21 -11.81 1.71
C ARG A 448 -20.93 -10.76 0.63
N ALA A 449 -21.27 -9.52 0.88
CA ALA A 449 -21.00 -8.40 -0.03
C ALA A 449 -19.50 -8.22 -0.27
N THR A 450 -18.68 -8.38 0.78
CA THR A 450 -17.22 -8.33 0.69
C THR A 450 -16.65 -9.46 -0.18
N LEU A 451 -17.19 -10.68 -0.10
CA LEU A 451 -16.80 -11.78 -1.00
C LEU A 451 -17.09 -11.47 -2.46
N LEU A 452 -18.30 -10.96 -2.76
CA LEU A 452 -18.66 -10.51 -4.10
C LEU A 452 -17.70 -9.44 -4.63
N PHE A 453 -17.34 -8.49 -3.77
CA PHE A 453 -16.40 -7.44 -4.09
C PHE A 453 -14.99 -7.97 -4.40
N GLN A 454 -14.47 -8.89 -3.57
CA GLN A 454 -13.17 -9.54 -3.79
C GLN A 454 -13.15 -10.36 -5.08
N ALA A 455 -14.28 -10.98 -5.42
CA ALA A 455 -14.48 -11.69 -6.68
C ALA A 455 -14.68 -10.76 -7.90
N LYS A 456 -14.61 -9.42 -7.70
CA LYS A 456 -14.84 -8.39 -8.72
C LYS A 456 -16.24 -8.43 -9.35
N ARG A 457 -17.21 -9.03 -8.68
CA ARG A 457 -18.64 -9.04 -9.08
C ARG A 457 -19.29 -7.75 -8.61
N PHE A 458 -18.86 -6.61 -9.19
CA PHE A 458 -19.20 -5.27 -8.70
C PHE A 458 -20.69 -4.93 -8.78
N GLU A 459 -21.44 -5.53 -9.70
CA GLU A 459 -22.88 -5.31 -9.81
C GLU A 459 -23.62 -5.94 -8.61
N ASP A 460 -23.35 -7.22 -8.33
CA ASP A 460 -23.94 -7.95 -7.19
C ASP A 460 -23.46 -7.37 -5.84
N ALA A 461 -22.15 -7.04 -5.75
CA ALA A 461 -21.56 -6.43 -4.56
C ALA A 461 -22.17 -5.05 -4.27
N GLY A 462 -22.34 -4.24 -5.33
CA GLY A 462 -22.95 -2.91 -5.23
C GLY A 462 -24.39 -2.96 -4.74
N ALA A 463 -25.19 -3.89 -5.27
CA ALA A 463 -26.56 -4.11 -4.80
C ALA A 463 -26.60 -4.52 -3.30
N ALA A 464 -25.72 -5.46 -2.91
CA ALA A 464 -25.64 -5.92 -1.52
C ALA A 464 -25.17 -4.82 -0.54
N PHE A 465 -24.14 -4.04 -0.92
CA PHE A 465 -23.69 -2.91 -0.11
C PHE A 465 -24.72 -1.78 -0.04
N ARG A 466 -25.50 -1.56 -1.10
CA ARG A 466 -26.61 -0.60 -1.10
C ARG A 466 -27.64 -0.95 -0.01
N GLU A 467 -28.11 -2.22 0.02
CA GLU A 467 -29.04 -2.68 1.05
C GLU A 467 -28.50 -2.41 2.47
N LEU A 468 -27.22 -2.64 2.70
CA LEU A 468 -26.57 -2.37 3.98
C LEU A 468 -26.42 -0.87 4.28
N ALA A 469 -26.13 -0.05 3.29
CA ALA A 469 -26.04 1.40 3.44
C ALA A 469 -27.39 2.07 3.68
N GLU A 470 -28.48 1.51 3.14
CA GLU A 470 -29.86 1.96 3.34
C GLU A 470 -30.48 1.41 4.64
N ALA A 471 -29.87 0.39 5.26
CA ALA A 471 -30.29 -0.16 6.54
C ALA A 471 -30.22 0.87 7.69
N PRO A 472 -30.90 0.64 8.84
CA PRO A 472 -30.72 1.49 10.02
C PRO A 472 -29.24 1.66 10.38
N ARG A 473 -28.86 2.88 10.84
CA ARG A 473 -27.47 3.24 11.11
C ARG A 473 -26.79 2.25 12.04
N HIS A 474 -25.69 1.68 11.62
CA HIS A 474 -24.85 0.76 12.36
C HIS A 474 -23.38 1.18 12.27
N GLU A 475 -22.50 0.55 13.05
CA GLU A 475 -21.09 0.91 13.17
C GLU A 475 -20.34 0.98 11.82
N ARG A 476 -20.70 0.14 10.85
CA ARG A 476 -20.05 0.07 9.52
C ARG A 476 -20.84 0.75 8.41
N SER A 477 -21.90 1.49 8.71
CA SER A 477 -22.76 2.09 7.67
C SER A 477 -22.01 3.02 6.73
N ALA A 478 -21.07 3.83 7.21
CA ALA A 478 -20.26 4.71 6.36
C ALA A 478 -19.33 3.90 5.42
N ALA A 479 -18.64 2.90 5.99
CA ALA A 479 -17.74 2.04 5.22
C ALA A 479 -18.49 1.22 4.16
N THR A 480 -19.68 0.68 4.47
CA THR A 480 -20.50 -0.05 3.49
C THR A 480 -21.03 0.87 2.39
N HIS A 481 -21.38 2.11 2.72
CA HIS A 481 -21.78 3.11 1.73
C HIS A 481 -20.62 3.50 0.82
N GLN A 482 -19.42 3.63 1.37
CA GLN A 482 -18.20 3.88 0.59
C GLN A 482 -17.92 2.73 -0.39
N LEU A 483 -18.06 1.47 0.06
CA LEU A 483 -17.89 0.30 -0.81
C LEU A 483 -18.96 0.23 -1.91
N TRP A 484 -20.21 0.61 -1.59
CA TRP A 484 -21.24 0.76 -2.62
C TRP A 484 -20.86 1.80 -3.68
N ALA A 485 -20.46 3.00 -3.27
CA ALA A 485 -20.00 4.03 -4.18
C ALA A 485 -18.79 3.56 -5.01
N PHE A 486 -17.85 2.85 -4.39
CA PHE A 486 -16.69 2.28 -5.10
C PHE A 486 -17.11 1.25 -6.18
N CYS A 487 -18.06 0.37 -5.88
CA CYS A 487 -18.61 -0.58 -6.86
C CYS A 487 -19.21 0.16 -8.06
N LEU A 488 -20.01 1.21 -7.81
CA LEU A 488 -20.60 2.04 -8.87
C LEU A 488 -19.50 2.75 -9.69
N GLY A 489 -18.43 3.22 -9.03
CA GLY A 489 -17.26 3.79 -9.71
C GLY A 489 -16.57 2.79 -10.64
N LYS A 490 -16.40 1.53 -10.20
CA LYS A 490 -15.84 0.45 -11.05
C LYS A 490 -16.75 0.08 -12.22
N LEU A 491 -18.05 0.05 -12.02
CA LEU A 491 -19.02 -0.18 -13.09
C LEU A 491 -19.01 0.97 -14.10
N PHE A 492 -18.88 2.22 -13.65
CA PHE A 492 -18.74 3.37 -14.51
C PHE A 492 -17.40 3.39 -15.27
N GLU A 493 -16.29 2.98 -14.65
CA GLU A 493 -15.00 2.82 -15.34
C GLU A 493 -15.07 1.78 -16.47
N ASN A 494 -15.76 0.66 -16.23
CA ASN A 494 -15.90 -0.42 -17.22
C ASN A 494 -16.82 -0.02 -18.38
N GLU A 495 -17.93 0.66 -18.08
CA GLU A 495 -18.91 1.12 -19.05
C GLU A 495 -19.31 2.57 -18.72
N PRO A 496 -18.67 3.58 -19.32
CA PRO A 496 -18.89 4.99 -19.01
C PRO A 496 -20.17 5.55 -19.61
N THR A 497 -21.34 5.08 -19.14
CA THR A 497 -22.66 5.58 -19.53
C THR A 497 -23.11 6.72 -18.61
N ASP A 498 -24.01 7.57 -19.12
CA ASP A 498 -24.57 8.69 -18.34
C ASP A 498 -25.40 8.18 -17.14
N ALA A 499 -26.10 7.05 -17.28
CA ALA A 499 -26.85 6.43 -16.20
C ALA A 499 -25.93 6.00 -15.05
N ARG A 500 -24.88 5.22 -15.33
CA ARG A 500 -23.91 4.75 -14.32
C ARG A 500 -23.18 5.92 -13.66
N ARG A 501 -22.84 6.96 -14.43
CA ARG A 501 -22.27 8.18 -13.89
C ARG A 501 -23.20 8.86 -12.90
N THR A 502 -24.48 9.00 -13.25
CA THR A 502 -25.49 9.63 -12.40
C THR A 502 -25.66 8.88 -11.09
N GLU A 503 -25.72 7.55 -11.13
CA GLU A 503 -25.80 6.69 -9.93
C GLU A 503 -24.56 6.83 -9.05
N PHE A 504 -23.36 6.83 -9.66
CA PHE A 504 -22.10 7.01 -8.92
C PHE A 504 -22.03 8.37 -8.22
N VAL A 505 -22.36 9.44 -8.93
CA VAL A 505 -22.41 10.81 -8.36
C VAL A 505 -23.45 10.91 -7.25
N ALA A 506 -24.63 10.30 -7.42
CA ALA A 506 -25.67 10.29 -6.39
C ALA A 506 -25.23 9.55 -5.12
N ALA A 507 -24.55 8.41 -5.26
CA ALA A 507 -24.02 7.65 -4.14
C ALA A 507 -22.95 8.44 -3.37
N LEU A 508 -22.01 9.13 -4.08
CA LEU A 508 -20.99 9.98 -3.44
C LEU A 508 -21.61 11.17 -2.70
N ARG A 509 -22.61 11.83 -3.28
CA ARG A 509 -23.35 12.93 -2.61
C ARG A 509 -24.04 12.42 -1.34
N SER A 510 -24.77 11.31 -1.45
CA SER A 510 -25.45 10.70 -0.30
C SER A 510 -24.48 10.28 0.82
N LEU A 511 -23.31 9.72 0.47
CA LEU A 511 -22.27 9.36 1.44
C LEU A 511 -21.76 10.60 2.19
N ARG A 512 -21.46 11.67 1.47
CA ARG A 512 -21.00 12.92 2.04
C ARG A 512 -22.04 13.57 2.97
N GLU A 513 -23.30 13.58 2.57
CA GLU A 513 -24.37 14.21 3.33
C GLU A 513 -24.72 13.42 4.61
N ARG A 514 -24.76 12.09 4.51
CA ARG A 514 -25.16 11.24 5.65
C ARG A 514 -24.08 11.06 6.70
N TYR A 515 -22.81 11.21 6.34
CA TYR A 515 -21.66 10.89 7.20
C TYR A 515 -20.61 12.02 7.21
N SER A 516 -21.06 13.29 7.18
CA SER A 516 -20.20 14.49 7.07
C SER A 516 -19.03 14.54 8.04
N ASP A 517 -19.16 13.91 9.21
CA ASP A 517 -18.19 13.93 10.29
C ASP A 517 -17.15 12.78 10.21
N LEU A 518 -17.30 11.88 9.24
CA LEU A 518 -16.46 10.68 9.10
C LEU A 518 -15.46 10.79 7.94
N PRO A 519 -14.31 10.10 8.03
CA PRO A 519 -13.28 10.12 6.98
C PRO A 519 -13.78 9.70 5.60
N GLU A 520 -14.77 8.80 5.54
CA GLU A 520 -15.37 8.30 4.30
C GLU A 520 -16.07 9.41 3.50
N ALA A 521 -16.62 10.41 4.19
CA ALA A 521 -17.22 11.56 3.53
C ALA A 521 -16.18 12.47 2.86
N ALA A 522 -15.00 12.59 3.45
CA ALA A 522 -13.90 13.34 2.87
C ALA A 522 -13.35 12.67 1.61
N GLU A 523 -13.21 11.34 1.61
CA GLU A 523 -12.83 10.57 0.42
C GLU A 523 -13.91 10.70 -0.68
N ALA A 524 -15.20 10.63 -0.30
CA ALA A 524 -16.30 10.83 -1.23
C ALA A 524 -16.31 12.25 -1.83
N ALA A 525 -16.00 13.29 -1.06
CA ALA A 525 -15.87 14.65 -1.52
C ALA A 525 -14.75 14.77 -2.57
N TRP A 526 -13.58 14.20 -2.30
CA TRP A 526 -12.48 14.21 -3.26
C TRP A 526 -12.83 13.50 -4.58
N LEU A 527 -13.42 12.30 -4.54
CA LEU A 527 -13.86 11.56 -5.73
C LEU A 527 -14.97 12.28 -6.50
N LEU A 528 -15.91 12.89 -5.78
CA LEU A 528 -16.99 13.68 -6.37
C LEU A 528 -16.42 14.90 -7.09
N GLY A 529 -15.51 15.64 -6.44
CA GLY A 529 -14.84 16.78 -7.05
C GLY A 529 -14.12 16.41 -8.35
N GLN A 530 -13.37 15.30 -8.37
CA GLN A 530 -12.73 14.81 -9.59
C GLN A 530 -13.74 14.45 -10.69
N THR A 531 -14.86 13.83 -10.30
CA THR A 531 -15.89 13.43 -11.26
C THR A 531 -16.55 14.66 -11.89
N LEU A 532 -16.85 15.69 -11.09
CA LEU A 532 -17.41 16.95 -11.53
C LEU A 532 -16.42 17.75 -12.40
N GLU A 533 -15.12 17.75 -12.05
CA GLU A 533 -14.05 18.35 -12.86
C GLU A 533 -14.03 17.75 -14.28
N ARG A 534 -14.07 16.41 -14.39
CA ARG A 534 -14.15 15.70 -15.68
C ARG A 534 -15.43 16.03 -16.47
N GLN A 535 -16.53 16.31 -15.77
CA GLN A 535 -17.80 16.75 -16.37
C GLN A 535 -17.83 18.24 -16.75
N GLN A 536 -16.72 18.95 -16.53
CA GLN A 536 -16.62 20.40 -16.75
C GLN A 536 -17.60 21.22 -15.88
N GLN A 537 -18.08 20.67 -14.77
CA GLN A 537 -18.88 21.35 -13.76
C GLN A 537 -17.98 22.04 -12.74
N PHE A 538 -17.13 22.96 -13.24
CA PHE A 538 -15.98 23.47 -12.51
C PHE A 538 -16.35 24.18 -11.19
N LEU A 539 -17.42 24.98 -11.18
CA LEU A 539 -17.81 25.73 -9.99
C LEU A 539 -18.30 24.80 -8.86
N GLU A 540 -19.10 23.79 -9.20
CA GLU A 540 -19.54 22.80 -8.24
C GLU A 540 -18.37 21.93 -7.76
N ALA A 541 -17.45 21.56 -8.66
CA ALA A 541 -16.24 20.83 -8.30
C ALA A 541 -15.38 21.59 -7.29
N ILE A 542 -15.24 22.91 -7.45
CA ILE A 542 -14.51 23.78 -6.51
C ILE A 542 -15.14 23.72 -5.12
N GLU A 543 -16.47 23.89 -5.01
CA GLU A 543 -17.18 23.86 -3.72
C GLU A 543 -16.97 22.51 -3.01
N ILE A 544 -16.97 21.43 -3.77
CA ILE A 544 -16.76 20.08 -3.24
C ILE A 544 -15.30 19.86 -2.81
N PHE A 545 -14.33 20.22 -3.62
CA PHE A 545 -12.91 20.08 -3.27
C PHE A 545 -12.53 20.87 -2.02
N VAL A 546 -13.05 22.08 -1.86
CA VAL A 546 -12.82 22.93 -0.67
C VAL A 546 -13.34 22.27 0.61
N SER A 547 -14.36 21.41 0.51
CA SER A 547 -14.91 20.70 1.66
C SER A 547 -14.02 19.54 2.17
N VAL A 548 -12.93 19.19 1.47
CA VAL A 548 -11.99 18.15 1.89
C VAL A 548 -11.13 18.68 3.05
N PRO A 549 -11.19 18.07 4.25
CA PRO A 549 -10.53 18.60 5.43
C PRO A 549 -8.99 18.48 5.35
N GLU A 550 -8.30 19.39 6.05
CA GLU A 550 -6.83 19.46 6.10
C GLU A 550 -6.18 18.15 6.61
N THR A 551 -6.88 17.42 7.46
CA THR A 551 -6.41 16.14 8.01
C THR A 551 -6.49 14.97 7.01
N HIS A 552 -7.15 15.15 5.87
CA HIS A 552 -7.32 14.09 4.88
C HIS A 552 -6.09 13.96 3.98
N ALA A 553 -5.70 12.72 3.68
CA ALA A 553 -4.51 12.42 2.87
C ALA A 553 -4.55 13.03 1.44
N ARG A 554 -5.74 13.33 0.91
CA ARG A 554 -5.97 13.93 -0.41
C ARG A 554 -6.23 15.44 -0.38
N HIS A 555 -5.99 16.10 0.75
CA HIS A 555 -6.23 17.53 0.90
C HIS A 555 -5.46 18.38 -0.14
N ASP A 556 -4.16 18.14 -0.29
CA ASP A 556 -3.33 18.84 -1.28
C ASP A 556 -3.84 18.61 -2.71
N GLU A 557 -4.22 17.36 -3.03
CA GLU A 557 -4.77 17.00 -4.35
C GLU A 557 -6.11 17.71 -4.61
N ALA A 558 -6.95 17.86 -3.59
CA ALA A 558 -8.20 18.58 -3.69
C ALA A 558 -7.94 20.07 -4.00
N TRP A 559 -7.00 20.72 -3.33
CA TRP A 559 -6.65 22.11 -3.60
C TRP A 559 -5.97 22.33 -4.96
N ALA A 560 -5.17 21.38 -5.43
CA ALA A 560 -4.70 21.38 -6.82
C ALA A 560 -5.88 21.26 -7.81
N GLY A 561 -6.89 20.44 -7.47
CA GLY A 561 -8.16 20.35 -8.19
C GLY A 561 -8.89 21.69 -8.25
N VAL A 562 -8.98 22.43 -7.14
CA VAL A 562 -9.54 23.79 -7.09
C VAL A 562 -8.81 24.69 -8.08
N ALA A 563 -7.47 24.66 -8.09
CA ALA A 563 -6.68 25.51 -8.98
C ALA A 563 -6.92 25.16 -10.46
N ARG A 564 -6.96 23.86 -10.80
CA ARG A 564 -7.29 23.39 -12.15
C ARG A 564 -8.68 23.81 -12.60
N CYS A 565 -9.68 23.62 -11.72
CA CYS A 565 -11.06 24.00 -12.03
C CYS A 565 -11.21 25.50 -12.30
N HIS A 566 -10.55 26.35 -11.51
CA HIS A 566 -10.53 27.80 -11.76
C HIS A 566 -9.88 28.15 -13.11
N GLU A 567 -8.73 27.59 -13.44
CA GLU A 567 -8.08 27.79 -14.74
C GLU A 567 -8.99 27.36 -15.91
N GLN A 568 -9.60 26.19 -15.81
CA GLN A 568 -10.47 25.67 -16.87
C GLN A 568 -11.76 26.50 -17.00
N HIS A 569 -12.32 26.96 -15.88
CA HIS A 569 -13.46 27.88 -15.89
C HIS A 569 -13.13 29.21 -16.57
N LEU A 570 -11.99 29.81 -16.25
CA LEU A 570 -11.51 31.03 -16.89
C LEU A 570 -11.25 30.83 -18.38
N ALA A 571 -10.65 29.70 -18.76
CA ALA A 571 -10.44 29.36 -20.17
C ALA A 571 -11.78 29.20 -20.95
N ARG A 572 -12.82 28.69 -20.29
CA ARG A 572 -14.17 28.60 -20.84
C ARG A 572 -14.79 30.00 -21.03
N LEU A 573 -14.72 30.85 -19.99
CA LEU A 573 -15.21 32.21 -20.05
C LEU A 573 -14.56 33.03 -21.20
N ARG A 574 -13.23 32.85 -21.39
CA ARG A 574 -12.50 33.49 -22.51
C ARG A 574 -12.99 33.02 -23.87
N ARG A 575 -13.27 31.72 -24.02
CA ARG A 575 -13.83 31.18 -25.28
C ARG A 575 -15.24 31.70 -25.56
N GLU A 576 -16.03 31.94 -24.52
CA GLU A 576 -17.38 32.52 -24.60
C GLU A 576 -17.36 34.04 -24.69
N VAL A 577 -16.18 34.69 -24.77
CA VAL A 577 -16.00 36.15 -24.79
C VAL A 577 -16.68 36.87 -23.61
N LYS A 578 -16.65 36.22 -22.42
CA LYS A 578 -17.20 36.73 -21.16
C LYS A 578 -16.11 37.41 -20.31
N PRO A 579 -16.47 38.37 -19.43
CA PRO A 579 -15.51 38.97 -18.51
C PRO A 579 -14.90 37.95 -17.56
N THR A 580 -13.58 37.99 -17.35
CA THR A 580 -12.86 37.06 -16.51
C THR A 580 -12.29 37.67 -15.22
N ALA A 581 -12.31 39.00 -15.08
CA ALA A 581 -11.64 39.68 -13.98
C ALA A 581 -12.15 39.27 -12.58
N GLU A 582 -13.47 39.17 -12.42
CA GLU A 582 -14.08 38.78 -11.14
C GLU A 582 -13.80 37.31 -10.80
N ALA A 583 -13.92 36.43 -11.79
CA ALA A 583 -13.64 35.00 -11.61
C ALA A 583 -12.14 34.75 -11.28
N ASN A 584 -11.23 35.54 -11.90
CA ASN A 584 -9.80 35.45 -11.58
C ASN A 584 -9.51 35.96 -10.15
N ALA A 585 -10.10 37.09 -9.77
CA ALA A 585 -9.96 37.65 -8.42
C ALA A 585 -10.53 36.67 -7.34
N ALA A 586 -11.65 35.99 -7.63
CA ALA A 586 -12.21 34.98 -6.75
C ALA A 586 -11.27 33.76 -6.57
N ALA A 587 -10.69 33.28 -7.68
CA ALA A 587 -9.72 32.20 -7.66
C ALA A 587 -8.49 32.54 -6.78
N ILE A 588 -7.93 33.73 -6.98
CA ILE A 588 -6.76 34.18 -6.19
C ILE A 588 -7.11 34.28 -4.71
N ARG A 589 -8.24 34.91 -4.36
CA ARG A 589 -8.67 35.02 -2.94
C ARG A 589 -8.79 33.67 -2.26
N GLN A 590 -9.21 32.64 -2.97
CA GLN A 590 -9.40 31.29 -2.43
C GLN A 590 -8.08 30.51 -2.31
N LEU A 591 -7.19 30.60 -3.30
CA LEU A 591 -5.96 29.84 -3.37
C LEU A 591 -4.78 30.45 -2.57
N LEU A 592 -4.73 31.78 -2.46
CA LEU A 592 -3.59 32.50 -1.85
C LEU A 592 -3.31 32.11 -0.38
N PRO A 593 -4.31 31.93 0.50
CA PRO A 593 -4.06 31.51 1.88
C PRO A 593 -3.41 30.12 1.96
N VAL A 594 -3.88 29.17 1.16
CA VAL A 594 -3.37 27.80 1.12
C VAL A 594 -1.94 27.76 0.58
N ALA A 595 -1.68 28.43 -0.51
CA ALA A 595 -0.34 28.56 -1.09
C ALA A 595 0.66 29.20 -0.08
N THR A 596 0.18 30.21 0.65
CA THR A 596 1.00 30.86 1.68
C THR A 596 1.30 29.91 2.85
N ALA A 597 0.33 29.10 3.28
CA ALA A 597 0.52 28.08 4.31
C ALA A 597 1.54 27.01 3.89
N ILE A 598 1.49 26.53 2.64
CA ILE A 598 2.47 25.57 2.09
C ILE A 598 3.90 26.14 2.18
N VAL A 599 4.12 27.38 1.73
CA VAL A 599 5.43 28.04 1.76
C VAL A 599 5.91 28.25 3.19
N GLN A 600 5.03 28.64 4.13
CA GLN A 600 5.40 28.83 5.55
C GLN A 600 5.71 27.53 6.26
N ALA A 601 4.94 26.47 6.02
CA ALA A 601 5.17 25.14 6.62
C ALA A 601 6.54 24.59 6.22
N SER A 602 6.91 24.67 4.94
CA SER A 602 8.22 24.26 4.44
C SER A 602 9.37 25.13 4.96
N GLY A 603 9.15 26.44 5.15
CA GLY A 603 10.13 27.37 5.73
C GLY A 603 10.40 27.15 7.22
N ARG A 604 9.39 26.72 8.00
CA ARG A 604 9.55 26.38 9.43
C ARG A 604 10.33 25.09 9.66
N ALA A 605 10.21 24.14 8.74
CA ALA A 605 10.96 22.89 8.80
C ALA A 605 12.46 23.06 8.48
N SER A 606 12.84 24.16 7.81
CA SER A 606 14.22 24.49 7.45
C SER A 606 14.94 25.35 8.53
N ALA A 607 14.19 25.86 9.53
CA ALA A 607 14.81 26.61 10.63
C ALA A 607 15.44 25.63 11.65
N PRO A 608 16.72 25.79 12.03
CA PRO A 608 17.32 24.96 13.06
C PRO A 608 16.54 25.18 14.37
N ARG A 609 16.00 24.09 14.95
CA ARG A 609 15.45 24.10 16.31
C ARG A 609 16.61 24.37 17.25
N VAL A 610 16.75 25.61 17.71
CA VAL A 610 17.64 25.95 18.81
C VAL A 610 16.99 25.40 20.08
N ASN A 611 17.31 24.15 20.44
CA ASN A 611 17.15 23.64 21.79
C ASN A 611 18.54 23.56 22.42
N ASP A 612 18.77 24.46 23.35
CA ASP A 612 19.94 24.54 24.23
C ASP A 612 19.96 23.37 25.23
N ASN A 613 20.21 22.15 24.83
CA ASN A 613 20.69 21.05 25.69
C ASN A 613 20.67 19.72 24.91
N ASP A 614 21.62 19.56 23.97
CA ASP A 614 22.16 18.23 23.67
C ASP A 614 23.31 18.37 22.64
N VAL A 615 24.48 18.65 23.19
CA VAL A 615 25.76 18.49 22.47
C VAL A 615 26.10 17.00 22.53
N LYS A 616 25.64 16.20 21.60
CA LYS A 616 26.30 14.96 21.14
C LYS A 616 25.35 14.12 20.23
N THR A 617 25.04 14.59 19.03
CA THR A 617 24.80 13.72 17.85
C THR A 617 24.90 14.61 16.61
N ARG A 618 26.12 14.87 16.17
CA ARG A 618 26.41 15.39 14.83
C ARG A 618 26.16 14.26 13.86
N GLY A 619 25.25 14.48 12.88
CA GLY A 619 25.18 13.65 11.72
C GLY A 619 23.79 13.29 11.20
N ALA A 620 22.82 14.22 11.23
CA ALA A 620 21.67 14.16 10.35
C ALA A 620 21.28 15.61 10.00
N GLU A 621 21.84 16.16 8.95
CA GLU A 621 21.25 17.31 8.27
C GLU A 621 19.81 16.91 7.92
N ALA A 622 18.83 17.61 8.49
CA ALA A 622 17.44 17.46 8.09
C ALA A 622 17.40 17.80 6.59
N ALA A 623 17.19 16.80 5.77
CA ALA A 623 16.99 17.01 4.34
C ALA A 623 15.89 18.06 4.15
N PRO A 624 16.07 19.09 3.29
CA PRO A 624 15.03 20.06 3.02
C PRO A 624 13.78 19.32 2.59
N LEU A 625 12.63 19.63 3.19
CA LEU A 625 11.36 19.03 2.81
C LEU A 625 11.12 19.33 1.33
N ALA A 626 11.28 18.32 0.49
CA ALA A 626 11.03 18.42 -0.92
C ALA A 626 9.53 18.71 -1.14
N LEU A 627 9.24 19.73 -1.94
CA LEU A 627 7.88 20.06 -2.35
C LEU A 627 7.33 18.91 -3.20
N ASN A 628 6.15 18.38 -2.85
CA ASN A 628 5.54 17.34 -3.67
C ASN A 628 4.99 17.93 -4.98
N ALA A 629 4.76 17.06 -5.99
CA ALA A 629 4.31 17.49 -7.32
C ALA A 629 2.95 18.24 -7.29
N VAL A 630 2.07 17.85 -6.37
CA VAL A 630 0.73 18.42 -6.22
C VAL A 630 0.77 19.83 -5.64
N GLN A 631 1.62 20.06 -4.65
CA GLN A 631 1.85 21.38 -4.07
C GLN A 631 2.54 22.30 -5.07
N ALA A 632 3.50 21.77 -5.85
CA ALA A 632 4.13 22.53 -6.93
C ALA A 632 3.10 22.93 -8.00
N GLU A 633 2.19 22.01 -8.38
CA GLU A 633 1.07 22.29 -9.29
C GLU A 633 0.24 23.47 -8.80
N LEU A 634 -0.21 23.45 -7.55
CA LEU A 634 -1.03 24.51 -6.97
C LEU A 634 -0.31 25.87 -7.02
N LEU A 635 0.95 25.93 -6.57
CA LEU A 635 1.73 27.16 -6.53
C LEU A 635 1.96 27.76 -7.92
N VAL A 636 2.27 26.90 -8.92
CA VAL A 636 2.50 27.34 -10.30
C VAL A 636 1.21 27.85 -10.94
N ARG A 637 0.08 27.18 -10.72
CA ARG A 637 -1.23 27.61 -11.24
C ARG A 637 -1.67 28.94 -10.61
N LEU A 638 -1.51 29.08 -9.30
CA LEU A 638 -1.78 30.36 -8.63
C LEU A 638 -0.88 31.48 -9.17
N ALA A 639 0.41 31.22 -9.35
CA ALA A 639 1.32 32.22 -9.92
C ALA A 639 0.87 32.68 -11.32
N ARG A 640 0.38 31.75 -12.16
CA ARG A 640 -0.20 32.10 -13.47
C ARG A 640 -1.42 33.00 -13.31
N LEU A 641 -2.35 32.72 -12.39
CA LEU A 641 -3.53 33.57 -12.16
C LEU A 641 -3.14 34.96 -11.68
N LEU A 642 -2.11 35.07 -10.82
CA LEU A 642 -1.55 36.36 -10.37
C LEU A 642 -0.94 37.17 -11.51
N LEU A 643 -0.30 36.53 -12.47
CA LEU A 643 0.26 37.18 -13.65
C LEU A 643 -0.83 37.64 -14.65
N GLU A 644 -1.96 36.94 -14.69
CA GLU A 644 -3.08 37.22 -15.60
C GLU A 644 -4.11 38.22 -15.02
N GLN A 645 -4.06 38.55 -13.72
CA GLN A 645 -4.94 39.54 -13.13
C GLN A 645 -4.59 40.96 -13.59
N HIS A 646 -5.53 41.91 -13.39
CA HIS A 646 -5.31 43.32 -13.67
C HIS A 646 -5.61 44.19 -12.44
N PRO A 647 -4.60 44.91 -11.89
CA PRO A 647 -3.16 44.85 -12.25
C PRO A 647 -2.51 43.50 -11.86
N ALA A 648 -1.51 43.08 -12.63
CA ALA A 648 -0.80 41.86 -12.33
C ALA A 648 0.05 41.96 -11.03
N ASP A 649 0.07 40.88 -10.24
CA ASP A 649 0.91 40.82 -9.04
C ASP A 649 2.17 39.96 -9.33
N ASP A 650 3.09 40.61 -10.07
CA ASP A 650 4.34 39.99 -10.47
C ASP A 650 5.23 39.62 -9.28
N LYS A 651 5.18 40.36 -8.15
CA LYS A 651 6.01 40.11 -6.95
C LYS A 651 5.58 38.85 -6.20
N THR A 652 4.27 38.72 -5.98
CA THR A 652 3.75 37.54 -5.30
C THR A 652 3.92 36.27 -6.16
N ALA A 653 3.73 36.42 -7.47
CA ALA A 653 3.98 35.32 -8.41
C ALA A 653 5.46 34.89 -8.40
N ASP A 654 6.42 35.83 -8.44
CA ASP A 654 7.86 35.54 -8.40
C ASP A 654 8.22 34.74 -7.12
N ARG A 655 7.71 35.15 -5.96
CA ARG A 655 7.97 34.47 -4.69
C ARG A 655 7.53 33.00 -4.71
N PHE A 656 6.34 32.69 -5.23
CA PHE A 656 5.88 31.31 -5.33
C PHE A 656 6.69 30.51 -6.35
N LEU A 657 7.01 31.10 -7.49
CA LEU A 657 7.78 30.44 -8.55
C LEU A 657 9.23 30.19 -8.12
N GLU A 658 9.85 31.13 -7.43
CA GLU A 658 11.18 30.95 -6.83
C GLU A 658 11.19 29.80 -5.83
N PHE A 659 10.16 29.73 -4.98
CA PHE A 659 10.02 28.66 -4.01
C PHE A 659 9.87 27.29 -4.69
N VAL A 660 9.06 27.18 -5.75
CA VAL A 660 8.93 25.94 -6.53
C VAL A 660 10.27 25.56 -7.17
N ILE A 661 10.99 26.51 -7.77
CA ILE A 661 12.30 26.25 -8.41
C ILE A 661 13.32 25.73 -7.41
N ALA A 662 13.28 26.21 -6.16
CA ALA A 662 14.21 25.83 -5.12
C ALA A 662 13.90 24.46 -4.48
N HIS A 663 12.63 24.03 -4.43
CA HIS A 663 12.21 22.90 -3.59
C HIS A 663 11.49 21.78 -4.34
N ALA A 664 10.97 22.00 -5.55
CA ALA A 664 10.28 20.96 -6.31
C ALA A 664 11.25 20.01 -6.99
N GLN A 665 10.90 18.73 -7.02
CA GLN A 665 11.65 17.67 -7.72
C GLN A 665 11.02 17.31 -9.07
N ASP A 666 9.75 17.63 -9.28
CA ASP A 666 9.04 17.33 -10.51
C ASP A 666 9.51 18.21 -11.67
N ARG A 667 10.01 17.57 -12.72
CA ARG A 667 10.63 18.25 -13.87
C ARG A 667 9.65 19.12 -14.67
N GLU A 668 8.41 18.69 -14.78
CA GLU A 668 7.40 19.42 -15.58
C GLU A 668 7.00 20.71 -14.87
N TRP A 669 6.73 20.66 -13.56
CA TRP A 669 6.42 21.85 -12.78
C TRP A 669 7.61 22.79 -12.63
N LEU A 670 8.83 22.25 -12.52
CA LEU A 670 10.06 23.05 -12.54
C LEU A 670 10.25 23.84 -13.85
N LYS A 671 10.01 23.23 -14.99
CA LYS A 671 10.10 23.90 -16.30
C LYS A 671 9.08 25.02 -16.41
N LEU A 672 7.82 24.72 -16.07
CA LEU A 672 6.73 25.71 -16.14
C LEU A 672 6.96 26.87 -15.15
N ALA A 673 7.46 26.56 -13.93
CA ALA A 673 7.81 27.58 -12.95
C ALA A 673 8.91 28.52 -13.47
N LYS A 674 9.97 27.98 -14.08
CA LYS A 674 11.04 28.80 -14.68
C LYS A 674 10.51 29.71 -15.79
N GLN A 675 9.63 29.24 -16.64
CA GLN A 675 9.03 30.02 -17.73
C GLN A 675 8.16 31.15 -17.19
N LEU A 676 7.25 30.85 -16.26
CA LEU A 676 6.40 31.87 -15.65
C LEU A 676 7.21 32.88 -14.84
N ARG A 677 8.33 32.44 -14.23
CA ARG A 677 9.24 33.34 -13.51
C ARG A 677 9.93 34.35 -14.45
N VAL A 678 10.29 33.95 -15.67
CA VAL A 678 10.78 34.90 -16.68
C VAL A 678 9.73 36.01 -16.93
N VAL A 679 8.45 35.65 -17.06
CA VAL A 679 7.36 36.58 -17.27
C VAL A 679 7.21 37.53 -16.06
N SER A 680 7.25 36.98 -14.85
CA SER A 680 7.17 37.74 -13.61
C SER A 680 8.33 38.71 -13.44
N LEU A 681 9.59 38.25 -13.68
CA LEU A 681 10.79 39.08 -13.61
C LEU A 681 10.77 40.21 -14.65
N ALA A 682 10.28 39.94 -15.85
CA ALA A 682 10.07 40.93 -16.90
C ALA A 682 9.08 42.01 -16.43
N GLY A 683 7.94 41.64 -15.80
CA GLY A 683 6.98 42.55 -15.23
C GLY A 683 7.52 43.43 -14.09
N GLN A 684 8.50 42.92 -13.33
CA GLN A 684 9.24 43.63 -12.28
C GLN A 684 10.42 44.45 -12.80
N ARG A 685 10.72 44.46 -14.11
CA ARG A 685 11.89 45.07 -14.75
C ARG A 685 13.25 44.45 -14.31
N ARG A 686 13.28 43.23 -13.80
CA ARG A 686 14.49 42.51 -13.42
C ARG A 686 15.03 41.73 -14.64
N ILE A 687 15.43 42.48 -15.68
CA ILE A 687 15.74 41.93 -16.99
C ILE A 687 16.94 41.01 -16.97
N ASP A 688 18.05 41.38 -16.30
CA ASP A 688 19.27 40.58 -16.22
C ASP A 688 19.02 39.16 -15.60
N GLU A 689 18.08 39.09 -14.66
CA GLU A 689 17.72 37.82 -14.05
C GLU A 689 16.81 36.98 -14.96
N ALA A 690 15.89 37.65 -15.69
CA ALA A 690 15.07 37.00 -16.70
C ALA A 690 15.92 36.41 -17.82
N GLU A 691 16.97 37.14 -18.30
CA GLU A 691 17.90 36.67 -19.31
C GLU A 691 18.65 35.42 -18.86
N ARG A 692 19.27 35.46 -17.68
CA ARG A 692 19.99 34.31 -17.11
C ARG A 692 19.06 33.08 -16.99
N LEU A 693 17.81 33.31 -16.65
CA LEU A 693 16.83 32.23 -16.50
C LEU A 693 16.46 31.67 -17.89
N ILE A 694 16.28 32.50 -18.94
CA ILE A 694 16.08 32.06 -20.34
C ILE A 694 17.25 31.20 -20.81
N GLU A 695 18.49 31.60 -20.51
CA GLU A 695 19.69 30.83 -20.88
C GLU A 695 19.72 29.46 -20.22
N SER A 696 19.25 29.36 -18.97
CA SER A 696 19.15 28.11 -18.21
C SER A 696 18.03 27.17 -18.64
N LEU A 697 17.11 27.59 -19.52
CA LEU A 697 16.03 26.75 -20.05
C LEU A 697 16.61 25.74 -21.04
N GLU A 698 17.09 24.61 -20.52
CA GLU A 698 17.56 23.49 -21.33
C GLU A 698 16.38 22.71 -21.91
N ALA A 699 16.44 22.40 -23.22
CA ALA A 699 15.51 21.51 -23.93
C ALA A 699 14.00 21.81 -23.71
N ALA A 700 13.61 23.09 -23.61
CA ALA A 700 12.21 23.45 -23.59
C ALA A 700 11.52 23.07 -24.91
N GLY A 701 10.36 22.44 -24.84
CA GLY A 701 9.57 22.07 -26.00
C GLY A 701 9.01 23.30 -26.74
N PRO A 702 8.59 23.15 -28.01
CA PRO A 702 8.04 24.26 -28.78
C PRO A 702 6.84 24.96 -28.14
N ASP A 703 5.92 24.20 -27.58
CA ASP A 703 4.72 24.75 -26.95
C ASP A 703 5.04 25.52 -25.66
N GLU A 704 6.03 25.08 -24.92
CA GLU A 704 6.51 25.74 -23.71
C GLU A 704 7.13 27.12 -24.01
N LEU A 705 7.98 27.19 -24.98
CA LEU A 705 8.61 28.45 -25.40
C LEU A 705 7.60 29.43 -26.06
N LEU A 706 6.59 28.88 -26.76
CA LEU A 706 5.50 29.71 -27.30
C LEU A 706 4.64 30.27 -26.15
N THR A 707 4.38 29.53 -25.11
CA THR A 707 3.67 29.98 -23.92
C THR A 707 4.45 31.09 -23.20
N LEU A 708 5.76 30.98 -23.13
CA LEU A 708 6.64 32.01 -22.59
C LEU A 708 6.55 33.30 -23.43
N LEU A 709 6.59 33.18 -24.75
CA LEU A 709 6.47 34.35 -25.67
C LEU A 709 5.14 35.04 -25.55
N ASP A 710 4.03 34.29 -25.44
CA ASP A 710 2.70 34.86 -25.21
C ASP A 710 2.62 35.61 -23.86
N GLY A 711 3.23 35.06 -22.80
CA GLY A 711 3.35 35.70 -21.48
C GLY A 711 4.15 36.99 -21.53
N LEU A 712 5.28 37.02 -22.24
CA LEU A 712 6.08 38.22 -22.43
C LEU A 712 5.31 39.28 -23.27
N SER A 713 4.54 38.88 -24.29
CA SER A 713 3.67 39.77 -25.04
C SER A 713 2.62 40.42 -24.15
N ALA A 714 2.04 39.66 -23.22
CA ALA A 714 1.09 40.21 -22.25
C ALA A 714 1.76 41.22 -21.29
N VAL A 715 3.01 41.01 -20.88
CA VAL A 715 3.79 41.99 -20.12
C VAL A 715 4.03 43.25 -20.95
N ALA A 716 4.46 43.13 -22.18
CA ALA A 716 4.70 44.25 -23.06
C ALA A 716 3.46 45.13 -23.21
N THR A 717 2.26 44.57 -23.42
CA THR A 717 1.02 45.32 -23.60
C THR A 717 0.58 46.17 -22.39
N ARG A 718 1.03 45.82 -21.19
CA ARG A 718 0.70 46.55 -19.94
C ARG A 718 1.82 47.44 -19.41
N SER A 719 2.95 47.48 -20.10
CA SER A 719 4.17 48.16 -19.68
C SER A 719 4.32 49.53 -20.39
N ASP A 720 5.14 50.42 -19.82
CA ASP A 720 5.57 51.63 -20.49
C ASP A 720 6.56 51.34 -21.64
N ALA A 721 6.79 52.32 -22.51
CA ALA A 721 7.59 52.18 -23.73
C ALA A 721 9.03 51.67 -23.45
N GLY A 722 9.68 52.08 -22.35
CA GLY A 722 11.02 51.61 -21.98
C GLY A 722 11.02 50.12 -21.58
N THR A 723 10.03 49.71 -20.80
CA THR A 723 9.87 48.30 -20.41
C THR A 723 9.45 47.43 -21.60
N GLN A 724 8.59 47.95 -22.50
CA GLN A 724 8.23 47.29 -23.76
C GLN A 724 9.46 46.91 -24.59
N GLN A 725 10.41 47.82 -24.73
CA GLN A 725 11.65 47.57 -25.47
C GLN A 725 12.48 46.46 -24.82
N LEU A 726 12.68 46.51 -23.51
CA LEU A 726 13.40 45.47 -22.79
C LEU A 726 12.73 44.08 -22.87
N VAL A 727 11.42 44.04 -22.75
CA VAL A 727 10.66 42.78 -22.89
C VAL A 727 10.74 42.25 -24.32
N ALA A 728 10.73 43.14 -25.33
CA ALA A 728 10.89 42.73 -26.72
C ALA A 728 12.28 42.13 -26.99
N GLU A 729 13.33 42.61 -26.34
CA GLU A 729 14.66 41.99 -26.40
C GLU A 729 14.66 40.56 -25.81
N LEU A 730 13.98 40.35 -24.64
CA LEU A 730 13.79 39.03 -24.07
C LEU A 730 13.01 38.10 -25.01
N GLN A 731 11.95 38.61 -25.68
CA GLN A 731 11.21 37.85 -26.67
C GLN A 731 12.07 37.42 -27.85
N LEU A 732 12.94 38.29 -28.35
CA LEU A 732 13.88 37.94 -29.44
C LEU A 732 14.82 36.82 -29.01
N ARG A 733 15.39 36.88 -27.81
CA ARG A 733 16.29 35.82 -27.26
C ARG A 733 15.53 34.51 -27.09
N ALA A 734 14.36 34.51 -26.49
CA ALA A 734 13.54 33.33 -26.33
C ALA A 734 13.13 32.74 -27.69
N SER A 735 12.79 33.60 -28.68
CA SER A 735 12.44 33.15 -30.02
C SER A 735 13.61 32.50 -30.78
N GLN A 736 14.85 32.89 -30.49
CA GLN A 736 16.01 32.36 -31.16
C GLN A 736 16.20 30.88 -30.86
N LYS A 737 15.93 30.42 -29.62
CA LYS A 737 15.96 29.01 -29.25
C LYS A 737 14.93 28.18 -30.05
N LEU A 738 13.79 28.74 -30.41
CA LEU A 738 12.77 28.07 -31.24
C LEU A 738 13.14 28.01 -32.71
N VAL A 739 13.86 29.01 -33.22
CA VAL A 739 14.30 29.04 -34.62
C VAL A 739 15.26 27.89 -34.91
N GLU A 740 16.11 27.51 -33.96
CA GLU A 740 17.03 26.36 -34.06
C GLU A 740 16.28 25.03 -34.19
N THR A 741 15.05 24.94 -33.72
CA THR A 741 14.17 23.76 -33.78
C THR A 741 13.02 23.91 -34.77
N ALA A 742 13.02 24.94 -35.60
CA ALA A 742 11.91 25.34 -36.49
C ALA A 742 11.40 24.24 -37.44
N ALA A 743 12.24 23.28 -37.82
CA ALA A 743 11.87 22.16 -38.68
C ALA A 743 10.85 21.20 -38.02
N LYS A 744 10.73 21.21 -36.71
CA LYS A 744 9.82 20.34 -35.92
C LYS A 744 8.51 21.05 -35.57
N LEU A 745 8.33 22.32 -35.88
CA LEU A 745 7.13 23.09 -35.54
C LEU A 745 5.98 22.77 -36.50
N THR A 746 4.78 22.64 -35.94
CA THR A 746 3.53 22.68 -36.73
C THR A 746 3.33 24.04 -37.38
N GLU A 747 2.49 24.12 -38.42
CA GLU A 747 2.22 25.40 -39.10
C GLU A 747 1.61 26.45 -38.12
N SER A 748 0.72 26.05 -37.27
CA SER A 748 0.14 26.91 -36.21
C SER A 748 1.19 27.46 -35.25
N GLN A 749 2.09 26.59 -34.75
CA GLN A 749 3.19 27.00 -33.86
C GLN A 749 4.15 27.94 -34.56
N ARG A 750 4.45 27.69 -35.83
CA ARG A 750 5.31 28.56 -36.67
C ARG A 750 4.71 29.93 -36.85
N LEU A 751 3.43 30.02 -37.11
CA LEU A 751 2.74 31.31 -37.25
C LEU A 751 2.73 32.11 -35.92
N ARG A 752 2.54 31.45 -34.77
CA ARG A 752 2.62 32.09 -33.45
C ARG A 752 4.04 32.64 -33.20
N LEU A 753 5.07 31.83 -33.46
CA LEU A 753 6.48 32.27 -33.33
C LEU A 753 6.78 33.48 -34.22
N MET A 754 6.40 33.40 -35.49
CA MET A 754 6.62 34.51 -36.44
C MET A 754 5.94 35.79 -35.98
N ARG A 755 4.69 35.71 -35.46
CA ARG A 755 3.96 36.88 -34.95
C ARG A 755 4.70 37.50 -33.74
N ALA A 756 5.03 36.73 -32.72
CA ALA A 756 5.75 37.21 -31.53
C ALA A 756 7.11 37.86 -31.93
N ARG A 757 7.84 37.22 -32.86
CA ARG A 757 9.12 37.72 -33.33
C ARG A 757 8.98 39.02 -34.15
N ALA A 758 7.96 39.11 -34.98
CA ALA A 758 7.70 40.33 -35.78
C ALA A 758 7.36 41.53 -34.87
N GLU A 759 6.51 41.31 -33.87
CA GLU A 759 6.15 42.33 -32.86
C GLU A 759 7.39 42.78 -32.07
N ALA A 760 8.23 41.83 -31.60
CA ALA A 760 9.44 42.16 -30.87
C ALA A 760 10.49 42.92 -31.74
N LEU A 761 10.66 42.52 -32.99
CA LEU A 761 11.55 43.24 -33.92
C LEU A 761 11.06 44.67 -34.20
N ALA A 762 9.76 44.88 -34.30
CA ALA A 762 9.19 46.22 -34.49
C ALA A 762 9.46 47.10 -33.26
N THR A 763 9.23 46.57 -32.05
CA THR A 763 9.43 47.29 -30.78
C THR A 763 10.91 47.61 -30.50
N THR A 764 11.83 46.72 -30.92
CA THR A 764 13.29 46.92 -30.71
C THR A 764 13.93 47.78 -31.78
N GLY A 765 13.16 48.53 -32.59
CA GLY A 765 13.68 49.46 -33.58
C GLY A 765 14.33 48.78 -34.80
N GLN A 766 13.89 47.58 -35.16
CA GLN A 766 14.35 46.83 -36.36
C GLN A 766 13.21 46.68 -37.39
N PRO A 767 12.61 47.78 -37.88
CA PRO A 767 11.38 47.74 -38.68
C PRO A 767 11.55 47.00 -40.00
N THR A 768 12.70 47.05 -40.63
CA THR A 768 12.96 46.33 -41.90
C THR A 768 12.95 44.79 -41.71
N LYS A 769 13.51 44.29 -40.60
CA LYS A 769 13.43 42.88 -40.29
C LYS A 769 12.04 42.46 -39.85
N ALA A 770 11.34 43.31 -39.08
CA ALA A 770 9.95 43.09 -38.69
C ALA A 770 9.06 42.97 -39.92
N LEU A 771 9.22 43.91 -40.89
CA LEU A 771 8.45 43.91 -42.11
C LEU A 771 8.64 42.63 -42.94
N ALA A 772 9.85 42.14 -43.07
CA ALA A 772 10.11 40.88 -43.77
C ALA A 772 9.35 39.70 -43.17
N VAL A 773 9.22 39.64 -41.82
CA VAL A 773 8.43 38.61 -41.15
C VAL A 773 6.91 38.86 -41.30
N TYR A 774 6.45 40.10 -41.20
CA TYR A 774 5.04 40.42 -41.43
C TYR A 774 4.58 40.15 -42.86
N GLN A 775 5.45 40.34 -43.88
CA GLN A 775 5.17 39.96 -45.26
C GLN A 775 4.85 38.48 -45.39
N GLN A 776 5.67 37.63 -44.80
CA GLN A 776 5.43 36.19 -44.78
C GLN A 776 4.14 35.80 -44.01
N LEU A 777 3.83 36.50 -42.91
CA LEU A 777 2.60 36.30 -42.15
C LEU A 777 1.36 36.67 -42.95
N VAL A 778 1.39 37.83 -43.66
CA VAL A 778 0.30 38.28 -44.52
C VAL A 778 0.10 37.39 -45.75
N GLU A 779 1.14 36.78 -46.29
CA GLU A 779 1.03 35.76 -47.34
C GLU A 779 0.31 34.53 -46.85
N LYS A 780 0.63 34.07 -45.63
CA LYS A 780 0.02 32.91 -45.01
C LYS A 780 -1.40 33.14 -44.50
N SER A 781 -1.69 34.38 -44.04
CA SER A 781 -2.97 34.78 -43.48
C SER A 781 -3.54 36.04 -44.16
N PRO A 782 -3.90 36.00 -45.44
CA PRO A 782 -4.19 37.14 -46.28
C PRO A 782 -5.46 37.93 -45.91
N ARG A 783 -6.32 37.35 -45.06
CA ARG A 783 -7.59 37.96 -44.61
C ARG A 783 -7.52 38.48 -43.16
N ASP A 784 -6.35 38.38 -42.50
CA ASP A 784 -6.18 38.94 -41.16
C ASP A 784 -5.96 40.46 -41.25
N ALA A 785 -7.05 41.20 -41.00
CA ALA A 785 -7.06 42.67 -41.09
C ALA A 785 -6.03 43.32 -40.14
N LYS A 786 -5.78 42.71 -38.94
CA LYS A 786 -4.82 43.24 -37.97
C LYS A 786 -3.39 43.10 -38.48
N LEU A 787 -3.02 41.95 -39.05
CA LEU A 787 -1.69 41.74 -39.64
C LEU A 787 -1.44 42.70 -40.83
N VAL A 788 -2.43 42.85 -41.70
CA VAL A 788 -2.34 43.76 -42.86
C VAL A 788 -2.15 45.19 -42.41
N ARG A 789 -2.88 45.63 -41.36
CA ARG A 789 -2.77 47.00 -40.77
C ARG A 789 -1.34 47.22 -40.23
N THR A 790 -0.85 46.29 -39.39
CA THR A 790 0.48 46.47 -38.79
C THR A 790 1.60 46.45 -39.84
N ALA A 791 1.49 45.62 -40.87
CA ALA A 791 2.41 45.66 -41.99
C ALA A 791 2.38 46.98 -42.75
N ALA A 792 1.19 47.58 -42.95
CA ALA A 792 1.02 48.89 -43.58
C ALA A 792 1.66 50.03 -42.78
N GLU A 793 1.39 50.07 -41.46
CA GLU A 793 1.96 51.05 -40.50
C GLU A 793 3.49 50.99 -40.47
N LEU A 794 4.07 49.75 -40.44
CA LEU A 794 5.52 49.56 -40.50
C LEU A 794 6.10 50.04 -41.83
N CYS A 795 5.44 49.79 -42.96
CA CYS A 795 5.88 50.31 -44.27
C CYS A 795 5.89 51.81 -44.30
N GLU A 796 4.86 52.48 -43.73
CA GLU A 796 4.81 53.95 -43.60
C GLU A 796 5.95 54.48 -42.72
N SER A 797 6.27 53.81 -41.62
CA SER A 797 7.33 54.23 -40.68
C SER A 797 8.76 54.21 -41.28
N LEU A 798 8.95 53.48 -42.38
CA LEU A 798 10.26 53.41 -43.05
C LEU A 798 10.60 54.68 -43.86
N ASP A 799 9.66 55.54 -44.07
CA ASP A 799 9.74 56.82 -44.78
C ASP A 799 10.52 56.80 -46.11
N SER A 800 10.52 55.62 -46.76
CA SER A 800 11.15 55.41 -48.08
C SER A 800 10.11 55.34 -49.19
N LYS A 801 10.50 55.62 -50.43
CA LYS A 801 9.59 55.56 -51.58
C LYS A 801 9.02 54.15 -51.77
N GLU A 802 9.87 53.12 -51.60
CA GLU A 802 9.51 51.70 -51.67
C GLU A 802 8.56 51.36 -50.50
N GLY A 803 8.84 51.82 -49.27
CA GLY A 803 8.03 51.66 -48.13
C GLY A 803 6.62 52.26 -48.33
N MET A 804 6.55 53.45 -48.83
CA MET A 804 5.25 54.12 -49.11
C MET A 804 4.44 53.39 -50.20
N GLN A 805 5.09 52.84 -51.21
CA GLN A 805 4.40 52.04 -52.25
C GLN A 805 3.80 50.76 -51.64
N GLN A 806 4.60 50.07 -50.80
CA GLN A 806 4.12 48.89 -50.11
C GLN A 806 3.01 49.22 -49.09
N ALA A 807 3.16 50.28 -48.32
CA ALA A 807 2.14 50.77 -47.41
C ALA A 807 0.81 51.01 -48.13
N LYS A 808 0.85 51.73 -49.27
CA LYS A 808 -0.33 51.98 -50.13
C LYS A 808 -1.00 50.64 -50.53
N ALA A 809 -0.21 49.64 -50.93
CA ALA A 809 -0.76 48.35 -51.33
C ALA A 809 -1.42 47.60 -50.13
N TYR A 810 -0.82 47.63 -48.96
CA TYR A 810 -1.38 47.01 -47.76
C TYR A 810 -2.63 47.76 -47.26
N TRP A 811 -2.63 49.11 -47.25
CA TRP A 811 -3.81 49.91 -46.89
C TRP A 811 -4.98 49.66 -47.84
N ARG A 812 -4.73 49.55 -49.15
CA ARG A 812 -5.77 49.18 -50.14
C ARG A 812 -6.32 47.77 -49.93
N ARG A 813 -5.45 46.84 -49.58
CA ARG A 813 -5.87 45.49 -49.22
C ARG A 813 -6.74 45.47 -47.96
N LEU A 814 -6.38 46.27 -46.94
CA LEU A 814 -7.16 46.42 -45.71
C LEU A 814 -8.53 47.02 -46.01
N GLU A 815 -8.62 48.00 -46.88
CA GLU A 815 -9.91 48.51 -47.32
C GLU A 815 -10.81 47.44 -47.92
N GLY A 816 -10.25 46.53 -48.68
CA GLY A 816 -10.99 45.44 -49.29
C GLY A 816 -11.47 44.38 -48.29
N LEU A 817 -10.89 44.34 -47.09
CA LEU A 817 -11.26 43.43 -46.01
C LEU A 817 -12.30 44.01 -45.05
N LEU A 818 -12.41 45.35 -44.97
CA LEU A 818 -13.24 46.06 -44.03
C LEU A 818 -14.60 46.45 -44.67
N LYS A 819 -15.61 46.67 -43.86
CA LYS A 819 -16.90 47.14 -44.31
C LYS A 819 -16.79 48.62 -44.78
N ALA A 820 -17.12 48.87 -46.03
CA ALA A 820 -17.07 50.23 -46.58
C ALA A 820 -17.87 51.24 -45.72
N GLY A 821 -17.26 52.37 -45.39
CA GLY A 821 -17.81 53.41 -44.52
C GLY A 821 -17.71 53.15 -43.03
N SER A 822 -17.15 52.03 -42.55
CA SER A 822 -16.78 51.82 -41.12
C SER A 822 -15.63 52.80 -40.74
N LEU A 823 -15.48 53.10 -39.45
CA LEU A 823 -14.38 53.91 -38.93
C LEU A 823 -13.01 53.39 -39.35
N GLU A 824 -12.81 52.12 -39.23
CA GLU A 824 -11.54 51.45 -39.59
C GLU A 824 -11.30 51.51 -41.13
N TRP A 825 -12.35 51.40 -41.92
CA TRP A 825 -12.24 51.52 -43.36
C TRP A 825 -11.92 52.98 -43.77
N LEU A 826 -12.55 53.99 -43.16
CA LEU A 826 -12.26 55.39 -43.37
C LEU A 826 -10.81 55.72 -42.96
N ASP A 827 -10.34 55.22 -41.87
CA ASP A 827 -8.94 55.34 -41.42
C ASP A 827 -7.96 54.73 -42.46
N ALA A 828 -8.23 53.51 -42.90
CA ALA A 828 -7.40 52.84 -43.93
C ALA A 828 -7.43 53.68 -45.25
N ARG A 829 -8.59 54.20 -45.63
CA ARG A 829 -8.75 55.13 -46.81
C ARG A 829 -7.91 56.39 -46.64
N ARG A 830 -7.89 56.99 -45.44
CA ARG A 830 -7.08 58.17 -45.13
C ARG A 830 -5.60 57.88 -45.35
N HIS A 831 -5.11 56.74 -44.89
CA HIS A 831 -3.72 56.29 -45.07
C HIS A 831 -3.39 56.03 -46.56
N VAL A 832 -4.32 55.44 -47.33
CA VAL A 832 -4.11 55.30 -48.79
C VAL A 832 -3.94 56.72 -49.45
N ILE A 833 -4.73 57.68 -49.08
CA ILE A 833 -4.62 59.08 -49.60
C ILE A 833 -3.28 59.67 -49.18
N HIS A 834 -2.88 59.53 -47.94
CA HIS A 834 -1.59 59.96 -47.40
C HIS A 834 -0.42 59.34 -48.17
N CYS A 835 -0.40 58.03 -48.39
CA CYS A 835 0.62 57.36 -49.17
C CYS A 835 0.65 57.91 -50.64
N CYS A 836 -0.49 58.13 -51.28
CA CYS A 836 -0.57 58.70 -52.63
C CYS A 836 0.10 60.09 -52.68
N ARG A 837 -0.15 60.94 -51.67
CA ARG A 837 0.47 62.24 -51.56
C ARG A 837 1.99 62.17 -51.41
N ARG A 838 2.48 61.33 -50.52
CA ARG A 838 3.91 61.07 -50.25
C ARG A 838 4.63 60.49 -51.47
N LEU A 839 3.93 59.77 -52.35
CA LEU A 839 4.46 59.20 -53.59
C LEU A 839 4.40 60.18 -54.76
N GLY A 840 3.81 61.39 -54.61
CA GLY A 840 3.64 62.39 -55.67
C GLY A 840 2.44 62.09 -56.57
N GLU A 841 1.55 61.16 -56.24
CA GLU A 841 0.34 60.84 -57.03
C GLU A 841 -0.82 61.69 -56.65
N GLN A 842 -0.71 63.04 -56.84
CA GLN A 842 -1.64 64.02 -56.36
C GLN A 842 -3.08 63.87 -56.98
N ALA A 843 -3.16 63.58 -58.28
CA ALA A 843 -4.41 63.38 -58.95
C ALA A 843 -5.24 62.20 -58.41
N GLU A 844 -4.57 61.10 -58.00
CA GLU A 844 -5.22 59.96 -57.39
C GLU A 844 -5.67 60.29 -55.96
N ALA A 845 -4.81 60.95 -55.16
CA ALA A 845 -5.11 61.36 -53.80
C ALA A 845 -6.35 62.30 -53.76
N ASP A 846 -6.41 63.35 -54.65
CA ASP A 846 -7.50 64.29 -54.72
C ASP A 846 -8.81 63.61 -55.16
N LYS A 847 -8.73 62.67 -56.12
CA LYS A 847 -9.90 61.88 -56.55
C LYS A 847 -10.45 61.05 -55.42
N LEU A 848 -9.59 60.32 -54.71
CA LEU A 848 -9.99 59.48 -53.57
C LEU A 848 -10.57 60.33 -52.46
N LEU A 849 -9.99 61.47 -52.11
CA LEU A 849 -10.46 62.38 -51.09
C LEU A 849 -11.84 62.91 -51.45
N LYS A 850 -12.03 63.42 -52.72
CA LYS A 850 -13.31 63.93 -53.17
C LYS A 850 -14.41 62.89 -53.17
N VAL A 851 -14.13 61.69 -53.63
CA VAL A 851 -15.07 60.55 -53.63
C VAL A 851 -15.45 60.18 -52.20
N THR A 852 -14.49 60.10 -51.28
CA THR A 852 -14.72 59.76 -49.87
C THR A 852 -15.60 60.86 -49.22
N LYS A 853 -15.33 62.12 -49.40
CA LYS A 853 -16.16 63.18 -48.85
C LYS A 853 -17.59 63.21 -49.41
N LEU A 854 -17.72 62.78 -50.66
CA LEU A 854 -19.06 62.71 -51.30
C LEU A 854 -19.89 61.55 -50.75
N LEU A 855 -19.27 60.37 -50.58
CA LEU A 855 -19.99 59.18 -50.15
C LEU A 855 -20.18 59.13 -48.62
N TYR A 856 -19.29 59.76 -47.87
CA TYR A 856 -19.30 59.75 -46.41
C TYR A 856 -19.05 61.16 -45.88
N PRO A 857 -20.07 62.07 -45.92
CA PRO A 857 -19.92 63.50 -45.56
C PRO A 857 -19.40 63.71 -44.13
N ASP A 858 -19.78 62.83 -43.21
CA ASP A 858 -19.38 62.92 -41.79
C ASP A 858 -17.94 62.37 -41.51
N LEU A 859 -17.32 61.74 -42.51
CA LEU A 859 -15.95 61.19 -42.46
C LEU A 859 -15.64 60.34 -41.20
N GLY A 860 -16.67 59.75 -40.57
CA GLY A 860 -16.49 58.90 -39.38
C GLY A 860 -16.42 59.66 -38.04
N GLY A 861 -16.82 60.99 -38.08
CA GLY A 861 -16.82 61.80 -36.87
C GLY A 861 -15.71 62.85 -36.84
N GLU A 862 -15.75 63.76 -35.86
CA GLU A 862 -14.95 64.96 -35.79
C GLU A 862 -13.40 64.65 -35.81
N GLU A 863 -12.95 63.63 -35.09
CA GLU A 863 -11.54 63.32 -35.04
C GLU A 863 -10.95 62.86 -36.37
N LEU A 864 -11.61 61.95 -37.08
CA LEU A 864 -11.18 61.52 -38.42
C LEU A 864 -11.35 62.61 -39.45
N ARG A 865 -12.43 63.49 -39.34
CA ARG A 865 -12.64 64.58 -40.19
C ARG A 865 -11.46 65.58 -40.18
N VAL A 866 -10.95 65.96 -39.00
CA VAL A 866 -9.79 66.81 -38.83
C VAL A 866 -8.56 66.23 -39.57
N ARG A 867 -8.32 64.93 -39.37
CA ARG A 867 -7.22 64.20 -40.02
C ARG A 867 -7.37 64.06 -41.53
N PHE A 868 -8.58 64.09 -42.09
CA PHE A 868 -8.85 64.19 -43.51
C PHE A 868 -8.69 65.65 -44.05
N GLU A 869 -8.95 66.63 -43.18
CA GLU A 869 -8.75 68.06 -43.55
C GLU A 869 -7.25 68.38 -43.63
N GLU A 870 -6.40 67.85 -42.80
CA GLU A 870 -4.94 67.92 -42.88
C GLU A 870 -4.39 67.38 -44.21
N LEU A 871 -5.13 66.55 -44.89
CA LEU A 871 -4.81 66.00 -46.20
C LEU A 871 -5.42 66.83 -47.31
N THR A 872 -6.04 68.03 -47.04
CA THR A 872 -6.51 68.93 -48.08
C THR A 872 -5.36 69.86 -48.46
N PRO A 873 -5.13 70.17 -49.79
CA PRO A 873 -3.96 70.92 -50.23
C PRO A 873 -3.95 72.35 -49.66
#